data_9a247dc16b9c4b40b5a60d6e1b5ec4cb
#
_entry.id   9a247dc16b9c4b40b5a60d6e1b5ec4cb
#
_cell.length_a   1.000
_cell.length_b   1.000
_cell.length_c   1.000
_cell.angle_alpha   90.00
_cell.angle_beta   90.00
_cell.angle_gamma   90.00
#
_symmetry.space_group_name_H-M   'P 1'
#
loop_
_entity.id
_entity.type
_entity.pdbx_description
1 polymer ?
#
loop_
_entity_poly.entity_id
_entity_poly.type
_entity_poly.pdbx_seq_one_letter_code
_entity_poly.pdbx_strand_id
1 'polypeptide(L)'
;MDTVEKIVEDFASDIAMSPFSSGTRLRDMIRAIRACKTAAEERAVVRRECAAIRTAISENEPELRHRNMAKLMFIHMLGYPTHFAQMECLKLIAAAGYPEKRVGYLGLMLLLDERQEVLMLVTNSLKQDLNHPNQFIVGLALCALGNICSAEMARDLSPEVERLMRSREVNTKKKAALCSIRIVRKVPDLAENFMALAASLLKEKHHGVLISAIQLCTELCKASKDALEYLRKNCIEGLVRILRDVSNSSYAPEYDVSGIADPFLHIRVLKLMRILGQGDADCSEYMNDILAQVATKTESNKNAGNAILYECVQTIMGIEATSGLRVLAINILGRFLSNRDNNIRYVALNMLMRAIAVDVLAVQRHRTTILECVKDADASIRKRALELVFLLVNDTNVKPLTKELIDYLSIADPDFKGDLTEKLCSIVEKFSQEKLWYLDQMIKVLSLAGNHVKDDVCHALIVVLSNGSELQGYSVRSLYKALQAYGKQGSLVRVAVWCIGEYGEMLVNNVGMLDGEEPVMVTESGAVDAVEIALNRHSADATTGAMCLVALLKLSSRFPSTSERVKQIVARNKENVVLELQQRSIEFSSIIQRHQSIRSSLLERMPVLDEASYLVKRATATQATISADKLAPTVAPGGLKLPNGVAKPTSAPLADLLDLSSDGAPASTTTSTTTPNGFLQDLLGIGGVSTGTTGVPSIASTDILMDLLSIGSSPSQNGTPGQAESKPVHAVPEAIDLLGSLSSTTSVSAETKPTHLVSQDMDLLDGLSSSTSVSGLEKTVHPSITAFQSATLKITFDFKRQPGNPRETTIHATFTNLTSSTYTDFIFQAAVPKFIQLKLDPASGNTVPANGNGSVTQGLNVTNNQQGQKPLAMRIRMSYKVNGEDRLEQGQVSNFPSGL
;
A
#
# COMPACT_ATOMS: atom_id res chain seq x y z
N MET A 1 -39.49 -26.37 -5.66
CA MET A 1 -38.92 -26.75 -6.96
C MET A 1 -39.85 -26.32 -8.13
N ASP A 2 -41.15 -26.34 -7.96
CA ASP A 2 -42.13 -26.02 -9.04
C ASP A 2 -42.12 -24.55 -9.52
N THR A 3 -41.68 -23.60 -8.71
CA THR A 3 -41.63 -22.18 -9.10
C THR A 3 -40.43 -21.85 -9.98
N VAL A 4 -39.33 -22.58 -9.82
CA VAL A 4 -38.13 -22.41 -10.64
C VAL A 4 -38.29 -23.09 -12.00
N GLU A 5 -38.98 -24.26 -12.04
CA GLU A 5 -39.30 -24.93 -13.28
C GLU A 5 -40.30 -24.12 -14.11
N LYS A 6 -41.32 -23.53 -13.49
CA LYS A 6 -42.29 -22.68 -14.18
C LYS A 6 -41.70 -21.39 -14.73
N ILE A 7 -40.73 -20.77 -14.03
CA ILE A 7 -39.98 -19.61 -14.54
C ILE A 7 -39.07 -20.04 -15.69
N VAL A 8 -38.53 -21.24 -15.66
CA VAL A 8 -37.69 -21.79 -16.73
C VAL A 8 -38.55 -22.19 -17.94
N GLU A 9 -39.76 -22.67 -17.72
CA GLU A 9 -40.73 -22.98 -18.78
C GLU A 9 -41.34 -21.72 -19.41
N ASP A 10 -41.71 -20.71 -18.64
CA ASP A 10 -42.17 -19.41 -19.17
C ASP A 10 -41.08 -18.71 -19.96
N PHE A 11 -39.81 -18.79 -19.50
CA PHE A 11 -38.66 -18.29 -20.26
C PHE A 11 -38.36 -19.12 -21.53
N ALA A 12 -38.64 -20.42 -21.50
CA ALA A 12 -38.49 -21.29 -22.65
C ALA A 12 -39.64 -21.10 -23.68
N SER A 13 -40.87 -20.79 -23.22
CA SER A 13 -42.03 -20.53 -24.10
C SER A 13 -41.95 -19.18 -24.81
N ASP A 14 -41.39 -18.12 -24.15
CA ASP A 14 -41.15 -16.83 -24.81
C ASP A 14 -40.00 -16.87 -25.85
N ILE A 15 -39.11 -17.86 -25.75
CA ILE A 15 -38.06 -18.11 -26.75
C ILE A 15 -38.62 -18.91 -27.97
N ALA A 16 -39.70 -19.67 -27.80
CA ALA A 16 -40.26 -20.52 -28.85
C ALA A 16 -41.19 -19.79 -29.84
N MET A 17 -41.56 -18.54 -29.60
CA MET A 17 -42.57 -17.80 -30.39
C MET A 17 -42.00 -16.77 -31.36
N SER A 18 -40.80 -16.99 -31.90
CA SER A 18 -40.30 -16.17 -33.02
C SER A 18 -39.51 -17.01 -34.03
N PRO A 19 -40.08 -17.34 -35.20
CA PRO A 19 -39.43 -18.19 -36.19
C PRO A 19 -38.26 -17.54 -36.94
N PHE A 20 -37.76 -16.34 -36.51
CA PHE A 20 -36.68 -15.58 -37.20
C PHE A 20 -35.60 -15.04 -36.29
N SER A 21 -35.41 -15.48 -35.05
CA SER A 21 -34.28 -15.01 -34.27
C SER A 21 -33.42 -16.16 -33.75
N SER A 22 -32.48 -16.55 -34.56
CA SER A 22 -31.40 -17.44 -34.18
C SER A 22 -30.53 -16.79 -33.10
N GLY A 23 -30.67 -17.17 -31.84
CA GLY A 23 -29.77 -16.87 -30.72
C GLY A 23 -30.07 -15.58 -29.91
N THR A 24 -29.88 -15.69 -28.60
CA THR A 24 -29.99 -14.56 -27.67
C THR A 24 -29.05 -13.42 -28.05
N ARG A 25 -29.53 -12.18 -27.90
CA ARG A 25 -28.68 -11.01 -28.13
C ARG A 25 -27.65 -10.85 -26.99
N LEU A 26 -26.46 -10.29 -27.25
CA LEU A 26 -25.45 -10.02 -26.24
C LEU A 26 -26.01 -9.29 -24.99
N ARG A 27 -26.91 -8.31 -25.22
CA ARG A 27 -27.52 -7.53 -24.16
C ARG A 27 -28.42 -8.38 -23.25
N ASP A 28 -29.14 -9.33 -23.83
CA ASP A 28 -30.04 -10.23 -23.11
C ASP A 28 -29.27 -11.29 -22.31
N MET A 29 -28.19 -11.82 -22.88
CA MET A 29 -27.23 -12.67 -22.15
C MET A 29 -26.61 -11.92 -20.94
N ILE A 30 -26.18 -10.68 -21.12
CA ILE A 30 -25.62 -9.86 -20.01
C ILE A 30 -26.69 -9.64 -18.93
N ARG A 31 -27.94 -9.38 -19.30
CA ARG A 31 -29.06 -9.24 -18.33
C ARG A 31 -29.31 -10.55 -17.58
N ALA A 32 -29.35 -11.68 -18.29
CA ALA A 32 -29.56 -12.99 -17.68
C ALA A 32 -28.45 -13.32 -16.67
N ILE A 33 -27.16 -13.07 -17.02
CA ILE A 33 -26.00 -13.27 -16.12
C ILE A 33 -26.09 -12.34 -14.89
N ARG A 34 -26.43 -11.07 -15.08
CA ARG A 34 -26.57 -10.11 -13.98
C ARG A 34 -27.80 -10.37 -13.09
N ALA A 35 -28.81 -11.06 -13.58
CA ALA A 35 -29.99 -11.45 -12.81
C ALA A 35 -29.74 -12.65 -11.90
N CYS A 36 -28.70 -13.45 -12.16
CA CYS A 36 -28.33 -14.60 -11.35
C CYS A 36 -27.98 -14.18 -9.91
N LYS A 37 -28.53 -14.88 -8.95
CA LYS A 37 -28.29 -14.65 -7.52
C LYS A 37 -27.15 -15.52 -6.97
N THR A 38 -26.86 -16.61 -7.62
CA THR A 38 -25.87 -17.59 -7.21
C THR A 38 -24.87 -17.88 -8.33
N ALA A 39 -23.63 -18.24 -7.96
CA ALA A 39 -22.61 -18.66 -8.91
C ALA A 39 -22.97 -19.94 -9.67
N ALA A 40 -23.89 -20.77 -9.14
CA ALA A 40 -24.40 -21.96 -9.82
C ALA A 40 -25.33 -21.58 -10.97
N GLU A 41 -26.25 -20.65 -10.75
CA GLU A 41 -27.14 -20.09 -11.79
C GLU A 41 -26.33 -19.41 -12.90
N GLU A 42 -25.35 -18.59 -12.54
CA GLU A 42 -24.46 -17.95 -13.51
C GLU A 42 -23.74 -18.98 -14.40
N ARG A 43 -23.16 -20.02 -13.79
CA ARG A 43 -22.51 -21.10 -14.53
C ARG A 43 -23.48 -21.83 -15.44
N ALA A 44 -24.73 -22.03 -15.02
CA ALA A 44 -25.75 -22.69 -15.85
C ALA A 44 -26.10 -21.84 -17.07
N VAL A 45 -26.32 -20.54 -16.91
CA VAL A 45 -26.54 -19.60 -18.01
C VAL A 45 -25.35 -19.58 -18.97
N VAL A 46 -24.14 -19.46 -18.47
CA VAL A 46 -22.90 -19.43 -19.29
C VAL A 46 -22.74 -20.75 -20.05
N ARG A 47 -22.97 -21.91 -19.43
CA ARG A 47 -22.89 -23.22 -20.09
C ARG A 47 -23.90 -23.34 -21.23
N ARG A 48 -25.15 -22.92 -21.03
CA ARG A 48 -26.19 -22.92 -22.07
C ARG A 48 -25.81 -22.03 -23.25
N GLU A 49 -25.33 -20.80 -22.98
CA GLU A 49 -24.87 -19.88 -24.03
C GLU A 49 -23.65 -20.42 -24.77
N CYS A 50 -22.68 -21.00 -24.08
CA CYS A 50 -21.54 -21.67 -24.71
C CYS A 50 -21.94 -22.85 -25.56
N ALA A 51 -22.96 -23.65 -25.18
CA ALA A 51 -23.51 -24.74 -26.00
C ALA A 51 -24.14 -24.18 -27.27
N ALA A 52 -25.00 -23.18 -27.17
CA ALA A 52 -25.64 -22.52 -28.33
C ALA A 52 -24.59 -21.92 -29.29
N ILE A 53 -23.55 -21.32 -28.77
CA ILE A 53 -22.45 -20.76 -29.57
C ILE A 53 -21.70 -21.88 -30.30
N ARG A 54 -21.42 -23.03 -29.65
CA ARG A 54 -20.76 -24.17 -30.30
C ARG A 54 -21.62 -24.75 -31.44
N THR A 55 -22.93 -24.85 -31.22
CA THR A 55 -23.86 -25.31 -32.28
C THR A 55 -23.82 -24.34 -33.47
N ALA A 56 -23.96 -23.04 -33.25
CA ALA A 56 -23.88 -22.04 -34.31
C ALA A 56 -22.52 -22.01 -35.05
N ILE A 57 -21.40 -22.33 -34.35
CA ILE A 57 -20.07 -22.48 -34.96
C ILE A 57 -20.02 -23.72 -35.84
N SER A 58 -20.60 -24.86 -35.41
CA SER A 58 -20.67 -26.10 -36.18
C SER A 58 -21.55 -25.98 -37.43
N GLU A 59 -22.64 -25.24 -37.33
CA GLU A 59 -23.56 -24.93 -38.45
C GLU A 59 -22.97 -23.89 -39.42
N ASN A 60 -21.85 -23.26 -39.02
CA ASN A 60 -21.10 -22.25 -39.80
C ASN A 60 -21.96 -21.07 -40.27
N GLU A 61 -22.85 -20.56 -39.43
CA GLU A 61 -23.70 -19.40 -39.73
C GLU A 61 -22.90 -18.09 -39.77
N PRO A 62 -22.72 -17.47 -40.95
CA PRO A 62 -21.86 -16.28 -41.08
C PRO A 62 -22.47 -15.05 -40.40
N GLU A 63 -23.83 -14.91 -40.41
CA GLU A 63 -24.51 -13.74 -39.86
C GLU A 63 -24.44 -13.63 -38.35
N LEU A 64 -24.35 -14.76 -37.67
CA LEU A 64 -24.26 -14.79 -36.20
C LEU A 64 -22.82 -14.76 -35.68
N ARG A 65 -21.83 -14.99 -36.53
CA ARG A 65 -20.44 -15.14 -36.12
C ARG A 65 -19.90 -13.96 -35.29
N HIS A 66 -20.17 -12.72 -35.72
CA HIS A 66 -19.72 -11.52 -35.00
C HIS A 66 -20.45 -11.33 -33.65
N ARG A 67 -21.74 -11.71 -33.57
CA ARG A 67 -22.54 -11.67 -32.34
C ARG A 67 -22.05 -12.70 -31.33
N ASN A 68 -21.83 -13.93 -31.79
CA ASN A 68 -21.31 -15.01 -30.97
C ASN A 68 -19.90 -14.72 -30.44
N MET A 69 -19.05 -14.13 -31.28
CA MET A 69 -17.73 -13.66 -30.82
C MET A 69 -17.83 -12.59 -29.73
N ALA A 70 -18.75 -11.63 -29.87
CA ALA A 70 -18.97 -10.61 -28.84
C ALA A 70 -19.46 -11.20 -27.50
N LYS A 71 -20.33 -12.25 -27.56
CA LYS A 71 -20.73 -13.00 -26.36
C LYS A 71 -19.55 -13.72 -25.73
N LEU A 72 -18.71 -14.36 -26.52
CA LEU A 72 -17.54 -15.09 -26.06
C LEU A 72 -16.51 -14.19 -25.39
N MET A 73 -16.26 -13.01 -25.94
CA MET A 73 -15.40 -12.02 -25.29
C MET A 73 -15.92 -11.64 -23.90
N PHE A 74 -17.24 -11.46 -23.76
CA PHE A 74 -17.84 -11.18 -22.45
C PHE A 74 -17.70 -12.37 -21.49
N ILE A 75 -17.96 -13.58 -21.96
CA ILE A 75 -17.79 -14.80 -21.17
C ILE A 75 -16.34 -15.00 -20.75
N HIS A 76 -15.39 -14.71 -21.63
CA HIS A 76 -13.96 -14.77 -21.34
C HIS A 76 -13.55 -13.76 -20.24
N MET A 77 -14.07 -12.53 -20.29
CA MET A 77 -13.82 -11.51 -19.25
C MET A 77 -14.39 -11.90 -17.88
N LEU A 78 -15.39 -12.79 -17.82
CA LEU A 78 -15.88 -13.37 -16.58
C LEU A 78 -15.00 -14.53 -16.06
N GLY A 79 -13.96 -14.91 -16.80
CA GLY A 79 -13.01 -15.97 -16.41
C GLY A 79 -13.39 -17.38 -16.86
N TYR A 80 -14.39 -17.53 -17.73
CA TYR A 80 -14.79 -18.85 -18.26
C TYR A 80 -13.95 -19.24 -19.49
N PRO A 81 -13.64 -20.54 -19.68
CA PRO A 81 -12.82 -21.02 -20.82
C PRO A 81 -13.55 -20.88 -22.16
N THR A 82 -12.88 -20.25 -23.13
CA THR A 82 -13.43 -19.93 -24.47
C THR A 82 -12.55 -20.36 -25.63
N HIS A 83 -11.59 -21.25 -25.40
CA HIS A 83 -10.58 -21.68 -26.39
C HIS A 83 -11.20 -22.26 -27.67
N PHE A 84 -12.41 -22.84 -27.59
CA PHE A 84 -13.08 -23.50 -28.70
C PHE A 84 -13.45 -22.55 -29.86
N ALA A 85 -13.36 -21.24 -29.67
CA ALA A 85 -13.80 -20.26 -30.67
C ALA A 85 -12.65 -19.40 -31.22
N GLN A 86 -11.41 -19.73 -30.92
CA GLN A 86 -10.25 -18.98 -31.41
C GLN A 86 -10.19 -18.86 -32.92
N MET A 87 -10.55 -19.94 -33.63
CA MET A 87 -10.58 -19.95 -35.11
C MET A 87 -11.65 -19.04 -35.70
N GLU A 88 -12.72 -18.75 -34.96
CA GLU A 88 -13.75 -17.84 -35.45
C GLU A 88 -13.28 -16.37 -35.49
N CYS A 89 -12.29 -16.01 -34.65
CA CYS A 89 -11.61 -14.70 -34.76
C CYS A 89 -10.96 -14.54 -36.13
N LEU A 90 -10.27 -15.57 -36.63
CA LEU A 90 -9.59 -15.54 -37.92
C LEU A 90 -10.56 -15.40 -39.09
N LYS A 91 -11.67 -16.13 -39.06
CA LYS A 91 -12.72 -16.02 -40.07
C LYS A 91 -13.34 -14.61 -40.10
N LEU A 92 -13.51 -13.96 -38.92
CA LEU A 92 -13.97 -12.58 -38.85
C LEU A 92 -12.95 -11.56 -39.36
N ILE A 93 -11.68 -11.79 -39.10
CA ILE A 93 -10.59 -10.96 -39.62
C ILE A 93 -10.51 -11.06 -41.15
N ALA A 94 -10.73 -12.24 -41.71
CA ALA A 94 -10.75 -12.46 -43.16
C ALA A 94 -12.00 -11.88 -43.87
N ALA A 95 -13.07 -11.58 -43.12
CA ALA A 95 -14.27 -10.97 -43.69
C ALA A 95 -13.98 -9.58 -44.30
N ALA A 96 -14.74 -9.17 -45.33
CA ALA A 96 -14.53 -7.89 -46.02
C ALA A 96 -15.04 -6.68 -45.21
N GLY A 97 -16.06 -6.88 -44.34
CA GLY A 97 -16.72 -5.79 -43.59
C GLY A 97 -15.94 -5.28 -42.42
N TYR A 98 -15.97 -3.96 -42.20
CA TYR A 98 -15.34 -3.33 -41.04
C TYR A 98 -15.90 -3.81 -39.68
N PRO A 99 -17.23 -3.97 -39.50
CA PRO A 99 -17.79 -4.44 -38.23
C PRO A 99 -17.29 -5.83 -37.85
N GLU A 100 -17.20 -6.75 -38.83
CA GLU A 100 -16.74 -8.12 -38.64
C GLU A 100 -15.25 -8.12 -38.27
N LYS A 101 -14.43 -7.41 -39.05
CA LYS A 101 -12.99 -7.24 -38.77
C LYS A 101 -12.75 -6.64 -37.37
N ARG A 102 -13.53 -5.65 -36.98
CA ARG A 102 -13.41 -5.01 -35.66
C ARG A 102 -13.62 -6.00 -34.53
N VAL A 103 -14.68 -6.82 -34.62
CA VAL A 103 -14.97 -7.84 -33.59
C VAL A 103 -13.91 -8.96 -33.65
N GLY A 104 -13.48 -9.35 -34.86
CA GLY A 104 -12.43 -10.35 -35.06
C GLY A 104 -11.09 -9.91 -34.40
N TYR A 105 -10.64 -8.70 -34.64
CA TYR A 105 -9.41 -8.17 -34.04
C TYR A 105 -9.51 -7.99 -32.51
N LEU A 106 -10.68 -7.54 -32.01
CA LEU A 106 -10.90 -7.48 -30.55
C LEU A 106 -10.88 -8.86 -29.92
N GLY A 107 -11.52 -9.84 -30.56
CA GLY A 107 -11.50 -11.24 -30.12
C GLY A 107 -10.08 -11.81 -30.13
N LEU A 108 -9.32 -11.53 -31.18
CA LEU A 108 -7.92 -11.94 -31.31
C LEU A 108 -7.07 -11.44 -30.13
N MET A 109 -7.18 -10.16 -29.79
CA MET A 109 -6.38 -9.54 -28.69
C MET A 109 -6.76 -10.04 -27.31
N LEU A 110 -8.00 -10.53 -27.12
CA LEU A 110 -8.49 -11.01 -25.83
C LEU A 110 -8.36 -12.51 -25.63
N LEU A 111 -8.56 -13.30 -26.71
CA LEU A 111 -8.68 -14.77 -26.62
C LEU A 111 -7.40 -15.51 -27.00
N LEU A 112 -6.48 -14.85 -27.66
CA LEU A 112 -5.22 -15.48 -28.14
C LEU A 112 -4.00 -14.89 -27.43
N ASP A 113 -3.07 -15.76 -27.10
CA ASP A 113 -1.76 -15.40 -26.58
C ASP A 113 -0.72 -15.42 -27.73
N GLU A 114 0.31 -14.58 -27.60
CA GLU A 114 1.42 -14.47 -28.58
C GLU A 114 2.21 -15.75 -28.81
N ARG A 115 2.09 -16.74 -27.92
CA ARG A 115 2.79 -18.03 -27.99
C ARG A 115 2.06 -19.10 -28.79
N GLN A 116 0.85 -18.81 -29.25
CA GLN A 116 0.02 -19.80 -29.93
C GLN A 116 0.33 -19.85 -31.43
N GLU A 117 0.56 -21.05 -31.98
CA GLU A 117 0.84 -21.29 -33.40
C GLU A 117 -0.26 -20.72 -34.32
N VAL A 118 -1.47 -20.64 -33.83
CA VAL A 118 -2.62 -20.05 -34.56
C VAL A 118 -2.34 -18.61 -35.03
N LEU A 119 -1.50 -17.86 -34.31
CA LEU A 119 -1.11 -16.49 -34.71
C LEU A 119 -0.35 -16.41 -36.01
N MET A 120 0.36 -17.44 -36.43
CA MET A 120 1.06 -17.45 -37.73
C MET A 120 0.06 -17.32 -38.88
N LEU A 121 -1.17 -17.87 -38.72
CA LEU A 121 -2.23 -17.75 -39.71
C LEU A 121 -2.76 -16.33 -39.88
N VAL A 122 -2.58 -15.49 -38.88
CA VAL A 122 -3.04 -14.10 -38.88
C VAL A 122 -2.07 -13.18 -39.60
N THR A 123 -0.79 -13.51 -39.67
CA THR A 123 0.26 -12.63 -40.20
C THR A 123 -0.06 -12.13 -41.61
N ASN A 124 -0.50 -13.03 -42.49
CA ASN A 124 -0.88 -12.65 -43.85
C ASN A 124 -2.13 -11.73 -43.88
N SER A 125 -3.11 -12.01 -43.07
CA SER A 125 -4.31 -11.15 -42.97
C SER A 125 -3.97 -9.77 -42.42
N LEU A 126 -3.07 -9.70 -41.41
CA LEU A 126 -2.55 -8.43 -40.89
C LEU A 126 -1.79 -7.67 -41.99
N LYS A 127 -0.94 -8.34 -42.78
CA LYS A 127 -0.20 -7.71 -43.89
C LYS A 127 -1.12 -7.12 -44.92
N GLN A 128 -2.19 -7.82 -45.29
CA GLN A 128 -3.21 -7.32 -46.23
C GLN A 128 -3.93 -6.10 -45.65
N ASP A 129 -4.34 -6.17 -44.38
CA ASP A 129 -5.09 -5.10 -43.72
C ASP A 129 -4.22 -3.88 -43.40
N LEU A 130 -2.94 -4.02 -43.16
CA LEU A 130 -1.98 -2.92 -43.07
C LEU A 130 -1.80 -2.16 -44.41
N ASN A 131 -2.04 -2.83 -45.53
CA ASN A 131 -2.03 -2.26 -46.88
C ASN A 131 -3.42 -1.87 -47.42
N HIS A 132 -4.46 -1.94 -46.61
CA HIS A 132 -5.82 -1.69 -47.01
C HIS A 132 -6.07 -0.17 -47.29
N PRO A 133 -6.89 0.19 -48.30
CA PRO A 133 -7.19 1.60 -48.58
C PRO A 133 -7.98 2.30 -47.48
N ASN A 134 -8.76 1.58 -46.71
CA ASN A 134 -9.55 2.14 -45.58
C ASN A 134 -8.65 2.28 -44.32
N GLN A 135 -8.37 3.54 -43.93
CA GLN A 135 -7.57 3.88 -42.76
C GLN A 135 -8.09 3.29 -41.43
N PHE A 136 -9.40 3.03 -41.30
CA PHE A 136 -9.98 2.44 -40.09
C PHE A 136 -9.60 0.95 -39.96
N ILE A 137 -9.56 0.22 -41.07
CA ILE A 137 -9.08 -1.18 -41.09
C ILE A 137 -7.59 -1.24 -40.79
N VAL A 138 -6.78 -0.36 -41.45
CA VAL A 138 -5.37 -0.22 -41.12
C VAL A 138 -5.17 0.05 -39.61
N GLY A 139 -5.99 0.94 -39.05
CA GLY A 139 -5.95 1.24 -37.63
C GLY A 139 -6.31 0.07 -36.71
N LEU A 140 -7.20 -0.85 -37.13
CA LEU A 140 -7.50 -2.09 -36.38
C LEU A 140 -6.29 -3.05 -36.40
N ALA A 141 -5.71 -3.25 -37.59
CA ALA A 141 -4.53 -4.11 -37.77
C ALA A 141 -3.33 -3.62 -36.96
N LEU A 142 -3.05 -2.30 -36.96
CA LEU A 142 -2.00 -1.69 -36.13
C LEU A 142 -2.25 -1.87 -34.63
N CYS A 143 -3.50 -1.73 -34.17
CA CYS A 143 -3.84 -1.97 -32.76
C CYS A 143 -3.62 -3.45 -32.39
N ALA A 144 -4.05 -4.36 -33.22
CA ALA A 144 -3.88 -5.78 -33.00
C ALA A 144 -2.40 -6.15 -32.94
N LEU A 145 -1.63 -5.74 -33.96
CA LEU A 145 -0.19 -5.99 -34.01
C LEU A 145 0.53 -5.40 -32.79
N GLY A 146 0.16 -4.19 -32.37
CA GLY A 146 0.73 -3.56 -31.17
C GLY A 146 0.41 -4.27 -29.85
N ASN A 147 -0.59 -5.18 -29.82
CA ASN A 147 -0.94 -5.94 -28.63
C ASN A 147 -0.41 -7.39 -28.63
N ILE A 148 -0.41 -8.05 -29.79
CA ILE A 148 -0.11 -9.50 -29.87
C ILE A 148 1.16 -9.84 -30.66
N CYS A 149 1.95 -8.85 -31.04
CA CYS A 149 3.13 -9.05 -31.87
C CYS A 149 4.11 -10.06 -31.26
N SER A 150 4.41 -11.15 -31.98
CA SER A 150 5.52 -12.05 -31.71
C SER A 150 6.82 -11.53 -32.34
N ALA A 151 7.97 -12.14 -32.02
CA ALA A 151 9.24 -11.74 -32.61
C ALA A 151 9.30 -11.97 -34.13
N GLU A 152 8.66 -13.03 -34.63
CA GLU A 152 8.54 -13.34 -36.04
C GLU A 152 7.67 -12.34 -36.78
N MET A 153 6.46 -12.09 -36.26
CA MET A 153 5.57 -11.05 -36.81
C MET A 153 6.24 -9.67 -36.82
N ALA A 154 7.05 -9.34 -35.80
CA ALA A 154 7.79 -8.11 -35.73
C ALA A 154 8.77 -7.95 -36.89
N ARG A 155 9.53 -9.01 -37.23
CA ARG A 155 10.47 -8.99 -38.37
C ARG A 155 9.75 -8.88 -39.70
N ASP A 156 8.63 -9.62 -39.85
CA ASP A 156 7.91 -9.71 -41.13
C ASP A 156 7.10 -8.43 -41.41
N LEU A 157 6.57 -7.78 -40.43
CA LEU A 157 5.63 -6.67 -40.60
C LEU A 157 6.23 -5.28 -40.26
N SER A 158 7.48 -5.22 -39.79
CA SER A 158 8.13 -3.93 -39.50
C SER A 158 8.19 -3.00 -40.74
N PRO A 159 8.46 -3.47 -42.00
CA PRO A 159 8.50 -2.55 -43.16
C PRO A 159 7.15 -1.88 -43.46
N GLU A 160 6.03 -2.61 -43.26
CA GLU A 160 4.70 -2.04 -43.41
C GLU A 160 4.42 -0.96 -42.34
N VAL A 161 4.82 -1.21 -41.07
CA VAL A 161 4.66 -0.24 -39.98
C VAL A 161 5.53 1.00 -40.23
N GLU A 162 6.77 0.86 -40.67
CA GLU A 162 7.63 1.99 -41.06
C GLU A 162 7.02 2.83 -42.17
N ARG A 163 6.44 2.21 -43.20
CA ARG A 163 5.73 2.92 -44.26
C ARG A 163 4.53 3.68 -43.72
N LEU A 164 3.77 3.09 -42.79
CA LEU A 164 2.59 3.70 -42.18
C LEU A 164 2.95 4.87 -41.25
N MET A 165 4.13 4.88 -40.64
CA MET A 165 4.62 6.04 -39.89
C MET A 165 4.84 7.27 -40.78
N ARG A 166 5.06 7.11 -42.08
CA ARG A 166 5.17 8.19 -43.07
C ARG A 166 3.82 8.59 -43.69
N SER A 167 2.71 7.95 -43.27
CA SER A 167 1.36 8.25 -43.77
C SER A 167 0.98 9.71 -43.57
N ARG A 168 0.08 10.24 -44.38
CA ARG A 168 -0.50 11.59 -44.16
C ARG A 168 -1.56 11.61 -43.04
N GLU A 169 -2.16 10.45 -42.77
CA GLU A 169 -3.22 10.28 -41.79
C GLU A 169 -2.70 10.28 -40.34
N VAL A 170 -3.16 11.23 -39.56
CA VAL A 170 -2.75 11.45 -38.17
C VAL A 170 -3.00 10.21 -37.29
N ASN A 171 -4.18 9.60 -37.41
CA ASN A 171 -4.53 8.41 -36.63
C ASN A 171 -3.66 7.20 -36.99
N THR A 172 -3.31 7.05 -38.26
CA THR A 172 -2.42 5.99 -38.73
C THR A 172 -1.01 6.18 -38.19
N LYS A 173 -0.45 7.41 -38.30
CA LYS A 173 0.88 7.74 -37.73
C LYS A 173 0.96 7.41 -36.23
N LYS A 174 -0.05 7.89 -35.47
CA LYS A 174 -0.13 7.68 -34.02
C LYS A 174 -0.13 6.18 -33.65
N LYS A 175 -0.98 5.40 -34.31
CA LYS A 175 -1.08 3.95 -34.07
C LYS A 175 0.17 3.19 -34.55
N ALA A 176 0.76 3.60 -35.68
CA ALA A 176 2.02 3.01 -36.17
C ALA A 176 3.16 3.25 -35.18
N ALA A 177 3.31 4.46 -34.66
CA ALA A 177 4.32 4.77 -33.64
C ALA A 177 4.12 3.96 -32.35
N LEU A 178 2.87 3.77 -31.90
CA LEU A 178 2.58 2.91 -30.74
C LEU A 178 2.83 1.44 -31.03
N CYS A 179 2.52 0.96 -32.23
CA CYS A 179 2.83 -0.40 -32.66
C CYS A 179 4.34 -0.66 -32.68
N SER A 180 5.14 0.30 -33.18
CA SER A 180 6.60 0.21 -33.23
C SER A 180 7.24 0.01 -31.86
N ILE A 181 6.62 0.55 -30.78
CA ILE A 181 7.08 0.32 -29.40
C ILE A 181 7.11 -1.16 -29.06
N ARG A 182 6.05 -1.90 -29.42
CA ARG A 182 6.00 -3.33 -29.19
C ARG A 182 7.03 -4.10 -30.06
N ILE A 183 7.15 -3.71 -31.32
CA ILE A 183 8.12 -4.29 -32.25
C ILE A 183 9.53 -4.17 -31.69
N VAL A 184 9.94 -2.96 -31.28
CA VAL A 184 11.28 -2.70 -30.70
C VAL A 184 11.49 -3.47 -29.38
N ARG A 185 10.47 -3.59 -28.55
CA ARG A 185 10.56 -4.39 -27.31
C ARG A 185 10.76 -5.89 -27.61
N LYS A 186 10.15 -6.42 -28.66
CA LYS A 186 10.27 -7.83 -29.03
C LYS A 186 11.56 -8.12 -29.80
N VAL A 187 11.99 -7.20 -30.65
CA VAL A 187 13.21 -7.34 -31.48
C VAL A 187 13.98 -6.02 -31.39
N PRO A 188 14.89 -5.88 -30.41
CA PRO A 188 15.67 -4.65 -30.23
C PRO A 188 16.56 -4.29 -31.45
N ASP A 189 16.96 -5.25 -32.21
CA ASP A 189 17.79 -5.05 -33.42
C ASP A 189 17.11 -4.17 -34.49
N LEU A 190 15.77 -4.13 -34.48
CA LEU A 190 15.00 -3.29 -35.39
C LEU A 190 14.94 -1.81 -34.93
N ALA A 191 15.53 -1.46 -33.78
CA ALA A 191 15.50 -0.10 -33.23
C ALA A 191 16.10 0.92 -34.23
N GLU A 192 17.15 0.58 -34.93
CA GLU A 192 17.83 1.45 -35.90
C GLU A 192 16.88 1.95 -37.02
N ASN A 193 16.04 1.05 -37.54
CA ASN A 193 15.08 1.39 -38.59
C ASN A 193 14.07 2.48 -38.19
N PHE A 194 13.75 2.54 -36.89
CA PHE A 194 12.75 3.48 -36.36
C PHE A 194 13.33 4.80 -35.86
N MET A 195 14.66 4.93 -35.65
CA MET A 195 15.27 6.13 -35.06
C MET A 195 14.98 7.40 -35.86
N ALA A 196 15.31 7.41 -37.15
CA ALA A 196 15.12 8.58 -38.01
C ALA A 196 13.62 8.93 -38.17
N LEU A 197 12.76 7.90 -38.23
CA LEU A 197 11.32 8.09 -38.35
C LEU A 197 10.73 8.68 -37.06
N ALA A 198 11.12 8.16 -35.89
CA ALA A 198 10.68 8.69 -34.60
C ALA A 198 11.08 10.17 -34.43
N ALA A 199 12.35 10.50 -34.77
CA ALA A 199 12.82 11.89 -34.77
C ALA A 199 12.03 12.80 -35.73
N SER A 200 11.64 12.28 -36.90
CA SER A 200 10.81 13.06 -37.85
C SER A 200 9.41 13.35 -37.34
N LEU A 201 8.81 12.41 -36.57
CA LEU A 201 7.47 12.59 -35.98
C LEU A 201 7.46 13.63 -34.84
N LEU A 202 8.58 13.96 -34.22
CA LEU A 202 8.69 15.06 -33.24
C LEU A 202 8.52 16.45 -33.87
N LYS A 203 8.54 16.56 -35.22
CA LYS A 203 8.29 17.81 -35.95
C LYS A 203 6.80 18.04 -36.27
N GLU A 204 5.95 17.07 -35.97
CA GLU A 204 4.50 17.14 -36.18
C GLU A 204 3.84 18.10 -35.17
N LYS A 205 2.70 18.69 -35.58
CA LYS A 205 1.97 19.65 -34.74
C LYS A 205 0.91 19.01 -33.86
N HIS A 206 0.45 17.82 -34.24
CA HIS A 206 -0.65 17.14 -33.53
C HIS A 206 -0.15 16.46 -32.24
N HIS A 207 -0.65 16.88 -31.09
CA HIS A 207 -0.20 16.41 -29.77
C HIS A 207 -0.28 14.89 -29.61
N GLY A 208 -1.34 14.25 -30.10
CA GLY A 208 -1.44 12.78 -30.05
C GLY A 208 -0.37 12.03 -30.84
N VAL A 209 0.17 12.63 -31.95
CA VAL A 209 1.32 12.09 -32.67
C VAL A 209 2.61 12.33 -31.88
N LEU A 210 2.76 13.54 -31.32
CA LEU A 210 3.92 13.87 -30.47
C LEU A 210 4.04 12.95 -29.27
N ILE A 211 2.95 12.72 -28.54
CA ILE A 211 2.94 11.81 -27.38
C ILE A 211 3.38 10.40 -27.79
N SER A 212 2.87 9.90 -28.91
CA SER A 212 3.23 8.56 -29.42
C SER A 212 4.70 8.48 -29.86
N ALA A 213 5.18 9.52 -30.56
CA ALA A 213 6.56 9.64 -31.00
C ALA A 213 7.54 9.73 -29.82
N ILE A 214 7.22 10.54 -28.81
CA ILE A 214 8.03 10.69 -27.60
C ILE A 214 8.11 9.37 -26.85
N GLN A 215 7.00 8.64 -26.77
CA GLN A 215 7.01 7.32 -26.14
C GLN A 215 7.87 6.33 -26.94
N LEU A 216 7.79 6.35 -28.27
CA LEU A 216 8.67 5.53 -29.12
C LEU A 216 10.14 5.93 -28.92
N CYS A 217 10.49 7.20 -28.94
CA CYS A 217 11.85 7.66 -28.64
C CYS A 217 12.33 7.18 -27.27
N THR A 218 11.46 7.22 -26.27
CA THR A 218 11.76 6.70 -24.92
C THR A 218 12.12 5.22 -24.93
N GLU A 219 11.39 4.41 -25.69
CA GLU A 219 11.68 2.96 -25.79
C GLU A 219 12.93 2.68 -26.62
N LEU A 220 13.16 3.45 -27.68
CA LEU A 220 14.38 3.36 -28.48
C LEU A 220 15.63 3.64 -27.63
N CYS A 221 15.60 4.67 -26.78
CA CYS A 221 16.68 4.99 -25.84
C CYS A 221 16.95 3.87 -24.83
N LYS A 222 15.93 3.09 -24.46
CA LYS A 222 16.09 1.95 -23.55
C LYS A 222 16.63 0.70 -24.29
N ALA A 223 16.29 0.55 -25.55
CA ALA A 223 16.66 -0.62 -26.35
C ALA A 223 18.09 -0.56 -26.90
N SER A 224 18.56 0.63 -27.33
CA SER A 224 19.87 0.80 -27.98
C SER A 224 20.58 2.05 -27.50
N LYS A 225 21.91 1.92 -27.27
CA LYS A 225 22.79 3.06 -26.94
C LYS A 225 22.97 3.99 -28.14
N ASP A 226 23.07 3.43 -29.33
CA ASP A 226 23.21 4.19 -30.58
C ASP A 226 21.97 5.06 -30.84
N ALA A 227 20.78 4.53 -30.51
CA ALA A 227 19.55 5.30 -30.54
C ALA A 227 19.55 6.44 -29.53
N LEU A 228 20.07 6.23 -28.32
CA LEU A 228 20.21 7.26 -27.32
C LEU A 228 21.11 8.41 -27.81
N GLU A 229 22.28 8.10 -28.35
CA GLU A 229 23.21 9.10 -28.87
C GLU A 229 22.65 9.82 -30.09
N TYR A 230 21.99 9.10 -30.99
CA TYR A 230 21.35 9.70 -32.16
C TYR A 230 20.26 10.71 -31.74
N LEU A 231 19.41 10.32 -30.79
CA LEU A 231 18.30 11.17 -30.30
C LEU A 231 18.82 12.36 -29.47
N ARG A 232 19.92 12.19 -28.73
CA ARG A 232 20.61 13.31 -28.06
C ARG A 232 21.01 14.40 -29.05
N LYS A 233 21.68 14.03 -30.11
CA LYS A 233 22.16 14.99 -31.12
C LYS A 233 21.04 15.69 -31.89
N ASN A 234 19.94 14.98 -32.19
CA ASN A 234 18.97 15.46 -33.17
C ASN A 234 17.63 15.95 -32.57
N CYS A 235 17.32 15.61 -31.29
CA CYS A 235 15.95 15.82 -30.78
C CYS A 235 15.83 16.82 -29.63
N ILE A 236 16.91 17.14 -28.90
CA ILE A 236 16.84 17.98 -27.71
C ILE A 236 16.29 19.35 -28.00
N GLU A 237 16.78 20.04 -29.03
CA GLU A 237 16.27 21.37 -29.40
C GLU A 237 14.77 21.32 -29.74
N GLY A 238 14.35 20.27 -30.46
CA GLY A 238 12.95 20.05 -30.80
C GLY A 238 12.07 19.84 -29.57
N LEU A 239 12.54 19.06 -28.58
CA LEU A 239 11.81 18.80 -27.31
C LEU A 239 11.68 20.08 -26.47
N VAL A 240 12.78 20.86 -26.35
CA VAL A 240 12.76 22.16 -25.66
C VAL A 240 11.75 23.11 -26.31
N ARG A 241 11.70 23.14 -27.64
CA ARG A 241 10.73 23.94 -28.38
C ARG A 241 9.30 23.47 -28.12
N ILE A 242 9.01 22.16 -28.21
CA ILE A 242 7.69 21.60 -27.90
C ILE A 242 7.26 21.98 -26.49
N LEU A 243 8.15 21.81 -25.50
CA LEU A 243 7.83 22.12 -24.12
C LEU A 243 7.57 23.61 -23.89
N ARG A 244 8.32 24.48 -24.58
CA ARG A 244 8.12 25.93 -24.56
C ARG A 244 6.78 26.34 -25.20
N ASP A 245 6.46 25.74 -26.35
CA ASP A 245 5.22 26.04 -27.07
C ASP A 245 3.99 25.61 -26.25
N VAL A 246 4.03 24.42 -25.64
CA VAL A 246 2.93 23.93 -24.78
C VAL A 246 2.82 24.73 -23.49
N SER A 247 3.94 25.15 -22.88
CA SER A 247 3.94 25.96 -21.65
C SER A 247 3.45 27.41 -21.88
N ASN A 248 3.59 27.91 -23.08
CA ASN A 248 3.15 29.28 -23.47
C ASN A 248 1.81 29.29 -24.22
N SER A 249 1.30 28.11 -24.63
CA SER A 249 0.05 28.02 -25.39
C SER A 249 -1.13 28.31 -24.47
N SER A 250 -1.77 29.44 -24.69
CA SER A 250 -2.94 29.85 -23.93
C SER A 250 -4.26 29.23 -24.44
N TYR A 251 -4.24 28.48 -25.56
CA TYR A 251 -5.47 28.00 -26.18
C TYR A 251 -5.32 26.72 -26.99
N ALA A 252 -5.53 25.59 -26.30
CA ALA A 252 -5.76 24.30 -26.93
C ALA A 252 -6.81 23.53 -26.09
N PRO A 253 -8.10 23.97 -26.14
CA PRO A 253 -9.14 23.45 -25.23
C PRO A 253 -9.38 21.94 -25.35
N GLU A 254 -9.08 21.36 -26.50
CA GLU A 254 -9.18 19.90 -26.72
C GLU A 254 -8.17 19.07 -25.94
N TYR A 255 -7.05 19.66 -25.50
CA TYR A 255 -5.99 19.01 -24.71
C TYR A 255 -5.91 19.57 -23.29
N ASP A 256 -6.74 20.53 -22.94
CA ASP A 256 -6.77 21.14 -21.61
C ASP A 256 -7.36 20.19 -20.57
N VAL A 257 -6.69 20.07 -19.43
CA VAL A 257 -7.18 19.34 -18.26
C VAL A 257 -7.23 20.29 -17.08
N SER A 258 -8.44 20.69 -16.70
CA SER A 258 -8.68 21.59 -15.56
C SER A 258 -7.97 22.94 -15.68
N GLY A 259 -7.85 23.49 -16.88
CA GLY A 259 -7.18 24.76 -17.15
C GLY A 259 -5.65 24.68 -17.17
N ILE A 260 -5.09 23.50 -17.41
CA ILE A 260 -3.66 23.27 -17.66
C ILE A 260 -3.52 22.67 -19.06
N ALA A 261 -2.74 23.34 -19.91
CA ALA A 261 -2.52 22.93 -21.28
C ALA A 261 -1.75 21.59 -21.33
N ASP A 262 -2.34 20.62 -21.99
CA ASP A 262 -1.83 19.26 -22.26
C ASP A 262 -0.81 18.70 -21.22
N PRO A 263 -1.25 18.33 -20.02
CA PRO A 263 -0.34 17.82 -18.99
C PRO A 263 0.31 16.49 -19.41
N PHE A 264 -0.35 15.71 -20.26
CA PHE A 264 0.19 14.43 -20.73
C PHE A 264 1.39 14.62 -21.65
N LEU A 265 1.34 15.60 -22.53
CA LEU A 265 2.48 15.92 -23.40
C LEU A 265 3.64 16.47 -22.57
N HIS A 266 3.38 17.40 -21.62
CA HIS A 266 4.40 17.91 -20.70
C HIS A 266 5.16 16.76 -20.00
N ILE A 267 4.43 15.85 -19.37
CA ILE A 267 5.02 14.72 -18.62
C ILE A 267 5.85 13.81 -19.52
N ARG A 268 5.37 13.52 -20.75
CA ARG A 268 6.10 12.67 -21.69
C ARG A 268 7.39 13.34 -22.19
N VAL A 269 7.33 14.63 -22.49
CA VAL A 269 8.53 15.39 -22.91
C VAL A 269 9.56 15.41 -21.76
N LEU A 270 9.13 15.77 -20.55
CA LEU A 270 10.01 15.82 -19.37
C LEU A 270 10.66 14.45 -19.10
N LYS A 271 9.92 13.36 -19.22
CA LYS A 271 10.44 12.00 -19.04
C LYS A 271 11.53 11.65 -20.07
N LEU A 272 11.31 12.00 -21.34
CA LEU A 272 12.31 11.77 -22.39
C LEU A 272 13.54 12.67 -22.18
N MET A 273 13.35 13.95 -21.84
CA MET A 273 14.45 14.87 -21.52
C MET A 273 15.31 14.36 -20.39
N ARG A 274 14.72 13.76 -19.34
CA ARG A 274 15.47 13.12 -18.23
C ARG A 274 16.38 12.00 -18.75
N ILE A 275 15.89 11.14 -19.64
CA ILE A 275 16.67 10.03 -20.19
C ILE A 275 17.82 10.55 -21.07
N LEU A 276 17.55 11.55 -21.91
CA LEU A 276 18.54 12.14 -22.81
C LEU A 276 19.62 12.93 -22.05
N GLY A 277 19.24 13.66 -20.99
CA GLY A 277 20.15 14.50 -20.20
C GLY A 277 20.95 13.75 -19.13
N GLN A 278 20.64 12.48 -18.89
CA GLN A 278 21.33 11.70 -17.86
C GLN A 278 22.80 11.45 -18.26
N GLY A 279 23.75 11.96 -17.46
CA GLY A 279 25.20 11.80 -17.69
C GLY A 279 25.72 12.60 -18.89
N ASP A 280 25.06 13.68 -19.27
CA ASP A 280 25.45 14.57 -20.37
C ASP A 280 25.24 16.02 -19.95
N ALA A 281 26.36 16.73 -19.75
CA ALA A 281 26.37 18.12 -19.27
C ALA A 281 25.82 19.10 -20.32
N ASP A 282 26.23 18.95 -21.59
CA ASP A 282 25.84 19.84 -22.67
C ASP A 282 24.33 19.78 -22.91
N CYS A 283 23.78 18.55 -22.95
CA CYS A 283 22.36 18.33 -23.04
C CYS A 283 21.59 18.92 -21.84
N SER A 284 22.14 18.76 -20.64
CA SER A 284 21.56 19.27 -19.41
C SER A 284 21.52 20.79 -19.37
N GLU A 285 22.57 21.46 -19.83
CA GLU A 285 22.64 22.92 -19.93
C GLU A 285 21.55 23.48 -20.83
N TYR A 286 21.33 22.87 -21.99
CA TYR A 286 20.25 23.22 -22.92
C TYR A 286 18.85 23.15 -22.32
N MET A 287 18.66 22.27 -21.33
CA MET A 287 17.36 22.02 -20.70
C MET A 287 17.10 22.93 -19.51
N ASN A 288 18.12 23.49 -18.86
CA ASN A 288 18.01 24.18 -17.58
C ASN A 288 16.98 25.33 -17.62
N ASP A 289 17.01 26.18 -18.64
CA ASP A 289 16.12 27.33 -18.75
C ASP A 289 14.65 26.95 -18.88
N ILE A 290 14.34 25.98 -19.72
CA ILE A 290 12.95 25.56 -19.92
C ILE A 290 12.42 24.83 -18.67
N LEU A 291 13.26 24.04 -18.00
CA LEU A 291 12.88 23.36 -16.75
C LEU A 291 12.59 24.39 -15.64
N ALA A 292 13.38 25.45 -15.54
CA ALA A 292 13.14 26.56 -14.61
C ALA A 292 11.79 27.27 -14.94
N GLN A 293 11.50 27.51 -16.22
CA GLN A 293 10.24 28.10 -16.63
C GLN A 293 9.04 27.20 -16.28
N VAL A 294 9.10 25.91 -16.55
CA VAL A 294 8.03 24.96 -16.20
C VAL A 294 7.83 24.89 -14.69
N ALA A 295 8.94 24.81 -13.92
CA ALA A 295 8.90 24.75 -12.47
C ALA A 295 8.29 25.99 -11.81
N THR A 296 8.42 27.17 -12.44
CA THR A 296 7.91 28.44 -11.90
C THR A 296 6.50 28.79 -12.37
N LYS A 297 6.17 28.50 -13.64
CA LYS A 297 4.87 28.85 -14.23
C LYS A 297 3.74 27.88 -13.92
N THR A 298 4.05 26.62 -13.60
CA THR A 298 3.03 25.59 -13.40
C THR A 298 2.30 25.77 -12.07
N GLU A 299 0.98 25.83 -12.10
CA GLU A 299 0.15 25.94 -10.90
C GLU A 299 0.17 24.67 -10.05
N SER A 300 0.44 24.80 -8.75
CA SER A 300 0.49 23.69 -7.78
C SER A 300 -0.83 23.42 -7.05
N ASN A 301 -1.90 24.14 -7.39
CA ASN A 301 -3.22 24.00 -6.77
C ASN A 301 -4.09 22.89 -7.42
N LYS A 302 -3.68 22.37 -8.57
CA LYS A 302 -4.39 21.37 -9.36
C LYS A 302 -3.58 20.09 -9.49
N ASN A 303 -4.24 18.93 -9.50
CA ASN A 303 -3.56 17.63 -9.60
C ASN A 303 -2.74 17.47 -10.88
N ALA A 304 -3.25 17.96 -12.00
CA ALA A 304 -2.52 17.95 -13.28
C ALA A 304 -1.23 18.78 -13.20
N GLY A 305 -1.27 19.95 -12.56
CA GLY A 305 -0.09 20.79 -12.32
C GLY A 305 0.91 20.11 -11.38
N ASN A 306 0.44 19.49 -10.30
CA ASN A 306 1.29 18.73 -9.40
C ASN A 306 1.99 17.57 -10.11
N ALA A 307 1.32 16.90 -11.06
CA ALA A 307 1.93 15.84 -11.86
C ALA A 307 3.05 16.36 -12.77
N ILE A 308 2.84 17.50 -13.44
CA ILE A 308 3.89 18.16 -14.24
C ILE A 308 5.08 18.58 -13.35
N LEU A 309 4.80 19.24 -12.22
CA LEU A 309 5.86 19.68 -11.29
C LEU A 309 6.64 18.49 -10.74
N TYR A 310 5.98 17.38 -10.43
CA TYR A 310 6.63 16.18 -9.97
C TYR A 310 7.58 15.60 -11.03
N GLU A 311 7.14 15.47 -12.28
CA GLU A 311 7.98 14.98 -13.36
C GLU A 311 9.12 15.97 -13.69
N CYS A 312 8.86 17.27 -13.58
CA CYS A 312 9.88 18.32 -13.73
C CYS A 312 10.98 18.17 -12.66
N VAL A 313 10.58 17.99 -11.39
CA VAL A 313 11.51 17.73 -10.29
C VAL A 313 12.31 16.44 -10.53
N GLN A 314 11.67 15.37 -10.95
CA GLN A 314 12.37 14.13 -11.30
C GLN A 314 13.39 14.33 -12.41
N THR A 315 13.06 15.16 -13.39
CA THR A 315 13.97 15.47 -14.51
C THR A 315 15.17 16.27 -14.02
N ILE A 316 14.94 17.32 -13.24
CA ILE A 316 15.99 18.16 -12.66
C ILE A 316 16.96 17.34 -11.79
N MET A 317 16.43 16.41 -10.99
CA MET A 317 17.24 15.54 -10.14
C MET A 317 17.93 14.39 -10.90
N GLY A 318 17.50 14.10 -12.12
CA GLY A 318 18.07 13.04 -12.95
C GLY A 318 19.10 13.49 -13.97
N ILE A 319 19.26 14.80 -14.17
CA ILE A 319 20.21 15.42 -15.10
C ILE A 319 21.29 16.20 -14.33
N GLU A 320 22.29 16.68 -15.04
CA GLU A 320 23.34 17.53 -14.47
C GLU A 320 22.87 19.00 -14.38
N ALA A 321 21.83 19.24 -13.60
CA ALA A 321 21.22 20.54 -13.44
C ALA A 321 22.09 21.49 -12.60
N THR A 322 21.92 22.80 -12.81
CA THR A 322 22.57 23.86 -11.99
C THR A 322 22.11 23.79 -10.53
N SER A 323 22.96 24.19 -9.59
CA SER A 323 22.65 24.19 -8.15
C SER A 323 21.38 24.98 -7.82
N GLY A 324 21.18 26.14 -8.46
CA GLY A 324 19.98 26.95 -8.29
C GLY A 324 18.70 26.22 -8.70
N LEU A 325 18.74 25.47 -9.81
CA LEU A 325 17.62 24.69 -10.31
C LEU A 325 17.30 23.51 -9.38
N ARG A 326 18.33 22.84 -8.83
CA ARG A 326 18.15 21.79 -7.82
C ARG A 326 17.48 22.30 -6.55
N VAL A 327 17.90 23.46 -6.06
CA VAL A 327 17.26 24.12 -4.90
C VAL A 327 15.80 24.45 -5.19
N LEU A 328 15.49 24.97 -6.39
CA LEU A 328 14.10 25.21 -6.82
C LEU A 328 13.26 23.93 -6.80
N ALA A 329 13.80 22.83 -7.31
CA ALA A 329 13.14 21.54 -7.32
C ALA A 329 12.85 21.04 -5.89
N ILE A 330 13.82 21.14 -4.98
CA ILE A 330 13.64 20.75 -3.58
C ILE A 330 12.61 21.63 -2.88
N ASN A 331 12.56 22.94 -3.18
CA ASN A 331 11.54 23.84 -2.64
C ASN A 331 10.12 23.46 -3.12
N ILE A 332 9.97 22.95 -4.36
CA ILE A 332 8.69 22.42 -4.83
C ILE A 332 8.29 21.19 -4.01
N LEU A 333 9.23 20.28 -3.72
CA LEU A 333 8.97 19.13 -2.84
C LEU A 333 8.59 19.57 -1.43
N GLY A 334 9.21 20.62 -0.90
CA GLY A 334 8.84 21.23 0.37
C GLY A 334 7.39 21.71 0.40
N ARG A 335 6.92 22.34 -0.70
CA ARG A 335 5.49 22.71 -0.84
C ARG A 335 4.58 21.49 -0.93
N PHE A 336 5.02 20.40 -1.56
CA PHE A 336 4.27 19.16 -1.61
C PHE A 336 4.13 18.48 -0.24
N LEU A 337 5.11 18.59 0.65
CA LEU A 337 4.99 18.10 2.02
C LEU A 337 3.88 18.78 2.81
N SER A 338 3.61 20.05 2.52
CA SER A 338 2.52 20.81 3.15
C SER A 338 1.16 20.61 2.50
N ASN A 339 1.03 19.72 1.52
CA ASN A 339 -0.23 19.43 0.84
C ASN A 339 -1.18 18.60 1.73
N ARG A 340 -2.49 18.79 1.55
CA ARG A 340 -3.52 18.03 2.26
C ARG A 340 -3.66 16.58 1.79
N ASP A 341 -3.26 16.29 0.54
CA ASP A 341 -3.33 14.96 -0.04
C ASP A 341 -2.14 14.10 0.42
N ASN A 342 -2.43 13.00 1.09
CA ASN A 342 -1.43 12.05 1.59
C ASN A 342 -0.57 11.46 0.46
N ASN A 343 -1.15 11.25 -0.74
CA ASN A 343 -0.41 10.71 -1.88
C ASN A 343 0.68 11.70 -2.34
N ILE A 344 0.36 12.99 -2.40
CA ILE A 344 1.31 14.03 -2.80
C ILE A 344 2.43 14.13 -1.75
N ARG A 345 2.12 14.10 -0.45
CA ARG A 345 3.11 14.09 0.63
C ARG A 345 4.02 12.87 0.58
N TYR A 346 3.44 11.69 0.38
CA TYR A 346 4.19 10.44 0.26
C TYR A 346 5.17 10.45 -0.91
N VAL A 347 4.70 10.91 -2.08
CA VAL A 347 5.52 11.05 -3.29
C VAL A 347 6.65 12.06 -3.07
N ALA A 348 6.39 13.18 -2.38
CA ALA A 348 7.40 14.16 -2.04
C ALA A 348 8.50 13.58 -1.14
N LEU A 349 8.13 12.83 -0.08
CA LEU A 349 9.08 12.14 0.78
C LEU A 349 9.96 11.16 0.00
N ASN A 350 9.38 10.37 -0.92
CA ASN A 350 10.13 9.46 -1.78
C ASN A 350 11.16 10.18 -2.67
N MET A 351 10.78 11.34 -3.20
CA MET A 351 11.71 12.13 -4.02
C MET A 351 12.79 12.79 -3.19
N LEU A 352 12.47 13.28 -2.00
CA LEU A 352 13.47 13.84 -1.08
C LEU A 352 14.50 12.80 -0.63
N MET A 353 14.10 11.53 -0.47
CA MET A 353 15.06 10.45 -0.20
C MET A 353 16.06 10.23 -1.33
N ARG A 354 15.66 10.47 -2.59
CA ARG A 354 16.58 10.45 -3.74
C ARG A 354 17.41 11.74 -3.83
N ALA A 355 16.79 12.88 -3.52
CA ALA A 355 17.42 14.17 -3.56
C ALA A 355 18.56 14.33 -2.55
N ILE A 356 18.52 13.63 -1.41
CA ILE A 356 19.60 13.60 -0.42
C ILE A 356 20.93 13.15 -1.05
N ALA A 357 20.91 12.19 -1.96
CA ALA A 357 22.13 11.72 -2.62
C ALA A 357 22.78 12.79 -3.51
N VAL A 358 22.01 13.82 -3.90
CA VAL A 358 22.46 14.90 -4.80
C VAL A 358 22.78 16.17 -4.01
N ASP A 359 21.88 16.59 -3.09
CA ASP A 359 22.05 17.83 -2.30
C ASP A 359 21.42 17.70 -0.91
N VAL A 360 22.23 17.27 0.06
CA VAL A 360 21.83 17.12 1.48
C VAL A 360 21.44 18.46 2.11
N LEU A 361 22.18 19.54 1.80
CA LEU A 361 22.00 20.84 2.46
C LEU A 361 20.64 21.47 2.06
N ALA A 362 20.24 21.35 0.81
CA ALA A 362 18.96 21.86 0.36
C ALA A 362 17.79 21.09 0.98
N VAL A 363 17.92 19.77 1.17
CA VAL A 363 16.89 18.95 1.84
C VAL A 363 16.78 19.28 3.32
N GLN A 364 17.91 19.55 4.00
CA GLN A 364 17.91 19.93 5.43
C GLN A 364 17.12 21.20 5.74
N ARG A 365 16.92 22.11 4.78
CA ARG A 365 16.08 23.31 4.95
C ARG A 365 14.61 22.95 5.26
N HIS A 366 14.14 21.77 4.83
CA HIS A 366 12.79 21.29 5.08
C HIS A 366 12.70 20.34 6.29
N ARG A 367 13.74 20.28 7.15
CA ARG A 367 13.82 19.36 8.29
C ARG A 367 12.61 19.44 9.21
N THR A 368 12.14 20.63 9.54
CA THR A 368 10.97 20.83 10.43
C THR A 368 9.70 20.20 9.86
N THR A 369 9.40 20.46 8.60
CA THR A 369 8.24 19.87 7.92
C THR A 369 8.35 18.34 7.79
N ILE A 370 9.57 17.83 7.58
CA ILE A 370 9.80 16.38 7.54
C ILE A 370 9.56 15.75 8.91
N LEU A 371 9.98 16.42 10.00
CA LEU A 371 9.71 15.96 11.37
C LEU A 371 8.22 15.99 11.73
N GLU A 372 7.47 16.98 11.24
CA GLU A 372 6.01 16.99 11.35
C GLU A 372 5.38 15.77 10.67
N CYS A 373 5.91 15.36 9.51
CA CYS A 373 5.44 14.16 8.82
C CYS A 373 5.72 12.85 9.60
N VAL A 374 6.69 12.81 10.52
CA VAL A 374 6.89 11.66 11.42
C VAL A 374 5.72 11.51 12.41
N LYS A 375 5.03 12.61 12.71
CA LYS A 375 3.87 12.66 13.62
C LYS A 375 2.52 12.59 12.88
N ASP A 376 2.54 12.30 11.58
CA ASP A 376 1.35 12.26 10.73
C ASP A 376 0.36 11.17 11.14
N ALA A 377 -0.93 11.35 10.82
CA ALA A 377 -1.96 10.35 11.05
C ALA A 377 -1.76 9.08 10.19
N ASP A 378 -1.19 9.23 8.98
CA ASP A 378 -0.96 8.14 8.04
C ASP A 378 0.34 7.39 8.36
N ALA A 379 0.23 6.08 8.62
CA ALA A 379 1.36 5.22 8.95
C ALA A 379 2.41 5.14 7.82
N SER A 380 1.99 5.22 6.56
CA SER A 380 2.90 5.17 5.41
C SER A 380 3.78 6.42 5.35
N ILE A 381 3.19 7.59 5.63
CA ILE A 381 3.89 8.87 5.70
C ILE A 381 4.86 8.87 6.87
N ARG A 382 4.42 8.44 8.08
CA ARG A 382 5.28 8.35 9.27
C ARG A 382 6.53 7.52 9.01
N LYS A 383 6.36 6.30 8.47
CA LYS A 383 7.46 5.39 8.16
C LYS A 383 8.44 5.98 7.16
N ARG A 384 7.92 6.58 6.09
CA ARG A 384 8.76 7.18 5.06
C ARG A 384 9.47 8.44 5.54
N ALA A 385 8.82 9.27 6.35
CA ALA A 385 9.43 10.43 6.97
C ALA A 385 10.54 10.03 7.96
N LEU A 386 10.33 8.98 8.76
CA LEU A 386 11.33 8.46 9.68
C LEU A 386 12.59 7.95 8.95
N GLU A 387 12.42 7.24 7.82
CA GLU A 387 13.54 6.84 6.96
C GLU A 387 14.31 8.05 6.43
N LEU A 388 13.61 9.10 6.02
CA LEU A 388 14.21 10.34 5.53
C LEU A 388 14.94 11.07 6.65
N VAL A 389 14.36 11.18 7.85
CA VAL A 389 15.00 11.77 9.02
C VAL A 389 16.31 11.04 9.35
N PHE A 390 16.29 9.69 9.31
CA PHE A 390 17.48 8.89 9.55
C PHE A 390 18.64 9.22 8.58
N LEU A 391 18.32 9.51 7.32
CA LEU A 391 19.31 9.92 6.32
C LEU A 391 19.80 11.37 6.49
N LEU A 392 19.01 12.22 7.16
CA LEU A 392 19.33 13.64 7.40
C LEU A 392 20.16 13.86 8.68
N VAL A 393 20.31 12.83 9.53
CA VAL A 393 21.09 12.95 10.76
C VAL A 393 22.57 13.16 10.44
N ASN A 394 23.16 14.11 11.10
CA ASN A 394 24.60 14.39 11.08
C ASN A 394 25.08 14.80 12.48
N ASP A 395 26.38 14.92 12.64
CA ASP A 395 26.99 15.23 13.93
C ASP A 395 26.51 16.56 14.56
N THR A 396 26.07 17.51 13.73
CA THR A 396 25.64 18.83 14.21
C THR A 396 24.17 18.85 14.66
N ASN A 397 23.32 18.00 14.09
CA ASN A 397 21.88 18.01 14.33
C ASN A 397 21.37 16.82 15.16
N VAL A 398 22.23 15.85 15.47
CA VAL A 398 21.84 14.62 16.17
C VAL A 398 21.22 14.89 17.56
N LYS A 399 21.79 15.79 18.35
CA LYS A 399 21.31 16.09 19.71
C LYS A 399 19.85 16.63 19.72
N PRO A 400 19.52 17.71 18.97
CA PRO A 400 18.13 18.20 18.91
C PRO A 400 17.16 17.24 18.24
N LEU A 401 17.57 16.52 17.18
CA LEU A 401 16.75 15.55 16.48
C LEU A 401 16.38 14.36 17.38
N THR A 402 17.36 13.78 18.05
CA THR A 402 17.15 12.66 18.98
C THR A 402 16.19 13.05 20.09
N LYS A 403 16.36 14.26 20.66
CA LYS A 403 15.46 14.76 21.71
C LYS A 403 14.01 14.79 21.21
N GLU A 404 13.77 15.37 20.03
CA GLU A 404 12.42 15.49 19.46
C GLU A 404 11.79 14.13 19.14
N LEU A 405 12.58 13.18 18.64
CA LEU A 405 12.11 11.80 18.37
C LEU A 405 11.83 11.04 19.67
N ILE A 406 12.61 11.24 20.75
CA ILE A 406 12.35 10.63 22.06
C ILE A 406 11.08 11.22 22.69
N ASP A 407 10.89 12.53 22.60
CA ASP A 407 9.67 13.19 23.09
C ASP A 407 8.44 12.62 22.36
N TYR A 408 8.54 12.40 21.04
CA TYR A 408 7.47 11.76 20.28
C TYR A 408 7.29 10.27 20.60
N LEU A 409 8.36 9.53 20.95
CA LEU A 409 8.28 8.11 21.32
C LEU A 409 7.34 7.88 22.51
N SER A 410 7.20 8.83 23.40
CA SER A 410 6.30 8.72 24.56
C SER A 410 4.83 8.61 24.17
N ILE A 411 4.42 9.30 23.09
CA ILE A 411 3.03 9.42 22.61
C ILE A 411 2.76 8.63 21.33
N ALA A 412 3.78 8.02 20.73
CA ALA A 412 3.66 7.30 19.47
C ALA A 412 2.73 6.08 19.57
N ASP A 413 2.05 5.75 18.47
CA ASP A 413 1.20 4.57 18.36
C ASP A 413 2.01 3.28 18.60
N PRO A 414 1.42 2.25 19.25
CA PRO A 414 2.09 0.98 19.52
C PRO A 414 2.70 0.33 18.28
N ASP A 415 2.01 0.37 17.14
CA ASP A 415 2.46 -0.23 15.88
C ASP A 415 3.67 0.49 15.28
N PHE A 416 3.84 1.78 15.59
CA PHE A 416 4.94 2.60 15.10
C PHE A 416 6.13 2.64 16.08
N LYS A 417 5.89 2.37 17.37
CA LYS A 417 6.94 2.40 18.40
C LYS A 417 8.14 1.53 18.07
N GLY A 418 7.89 0.34 17.51
CA GLY A 418 8.96 -0.58 17.13
C GLY A 418 9.92 0.01 16.10
N ASP A 419 9.38 0.51 14.98
CA ASP A 419 10.17 1.13 13.90
C ASP A 419 10.93 2.38 14.39
N LEU A 420 10.25 3.21 15.19
CA LEU A 420 10.85 4.43 15.76
C LEU A 420 11.99 4.10 16.73
N THR A 421 11.79 3.11 17.61
CA THR A 421 12.82 2.68 18.58
C THR A 421 14.05 2.12 17.88
N GLU A 422 13.87 1.28 16.86
CA GLU A 422 14.98 0.71 16.08
C GLU A 422 15.83 1.81 15.40
N LYS A 423 15.18 2.80 14.78
CA LYS A 423 15.87 3.92 14.15
C LYS A 423 16.55 4.83 15.18
N LEU A 424 15.90 5.10 16.30
CA LEU A 424 16.48 5.88 17.39
C LEU A 424 17.75 5.23 17.95
N CYS A 425 17.71 3.93 18.27
CA CYS A 425 18.88 3.19 18.74
C CYS A 425 20.00 3.28 17.70
N SER A 426 19.70 3.09 16.41
CA SER A 426 20.69 3.18 15.33
C SER A 426 21.30 4.59 15.19
N ILE A 427 20.50 5.65 15.37
CA ILE A 427 20.99 7.04 15.36
C ILE A 427 21.94 7.28 16.54
N VAL A 428 21.49 6.90 17.74
CA VAL A 428 22.27 7.12 18.97
C VAL A 428 23.58 6.34 18.93
N GLU A 429 23.59 5.10 18.46
CA GLU A 429 24.81 4.30 18.30
C GLU A 429 25.78 4.88 17.25
N LYS A 430 25.26 5.33 16.11
CA LYS A 430 26.09 5.76 14.98
C LYS A 430 26.73 7.12 15.19
N PHE A 431 26.01 8.05 15.83
CA PHE A 431 26.39 9.47 15.91
C PHE A 431 26.78 9.93 17.32
N SER A 432 26.90 9.01 18.31
CA SER A 432 27.31 9.40 19.65
C SER A 432 28.82 9.66 19.69
N GLN A 433 29.22 10.90 20.00
CA GLN A 433 30.61 11.28 20.23
C GLN A 433 30.98 11.15 21.70
N GLU A 434 30.02 11.30 22.62
CA GLU A 434 30.19 11.29 24.07
C GLU A 434 29.50 10.09 24.67
N LYS A 435 30.21 9.26 25.42
CA LYS A 435 29.66 8.08 26.10
C LYS A 435 28.53 8.41 27.08
N LEU A 436 28.64 9.57 27.77
CA LEU A 436 27.61 10.04 28.70
C LEU A 436 26.29 10.34 27.97
N TRP A 437 26.39 11.10 26.87
CA TRP A 437 25.19 11.39 26.05
C TRP A 437 24.56 10.13 25.49
N TYR A 438 25.38 9.19 25.00
CA TYR A 438 24.89 7.87 24.55
C TYR A 438 24.07 7.18 25.63
N LEU A 439 24.62 7.08 26.84
CA LEU A 439 23.99 6.44 27.97
C LEU A 439 22.66 7.10 28.33
N ASP A 440 22.62 8.41 28.42
CA ASP A 440 21.40 9.16 28.75
C ASP A 440 20.27 8.94 27.75
N GLN A 441 20.59 8.96 26.45
CA GLN A 441 19.59 8.73 25.42
C GLN A 441 19.11 7.27 25.44
N MET A 442 20.02 6.29 25.64
CA MET A 442 19.64 4.88 25.71
C MET A 442 18.79 4.59 26.94
N ILE A 443 19.09 5.15 28.12
CA ILE A 443 18.23 4.99 29.31
C ILE A 443 16.84 5.56 29.05
N LYS A 444 16.72 6.71 28.39
CA LYS A 444 15.41 7.30 28.02
C LYS A 444 14.62 6.39 27.06
N VAL A 445 15.29 5.89 26.02
CA VAL A 445 14.66 4.97 25.06
C VAL A 445 14.21 3.67 25.76
N LEU A 446 15.05 3.08 26.58
CA LEU A 446 14.72 1.90 27.38
C LEU A 446 13.55 2.14 28.34
N SER A 447 13.46 3.34 28.92
CA SER A 447 12.37 3.72 29.85
C SER A 447 11.03 3.85 29.13
N LEU A 448 11.01 4.39 27.90
CA LEU A 448 9.78 4.66 27.15
C LEU A 448 9.32 3.49 26.28
N ALA A 449 10.26 2.73 25.72
CA ALA A 449 9.99 1.68 24.74
C ALA A 449 10.93 0.46 24.86
N GLY A 450 11.38 0.13 26.07
CA GLY A 450 12.33 -0.97 26.31
C GLY A 450 11.87 -2.31 25.74
N ASN A 451 10.58 -2.60 25.73
CA ASN A 451 10.04 -3.83 25.14
C ASN A 451 10.27 -3.96 23.61
N HIS A 452 10.59 -2.87 22.93
CA HIS A 452 10.90 -2.82 21.49
C HIS A 452 12.39 -2.76 21.19
N VAL A 453 13.25 -2.67 22.22
CA VAL A 453 14.71 -2.62 22.06
C VAL A 453 15.21 -4.06 21.91
N LYS A 454 16.01 -4.30 20.86
CA LYS A 454 16.60 -5.62 20.58
C LYS A 454 17.70 -5.96 21.61
N ASP A 455 17.87 -7.23 21.89
CA ASP A 455 18.87 -7.72 22.85
C ASP A 455 20.31 -7.32 22.46
N ASP A 456 20.63 -7.29 21.16
CA ASP A 456 21.94 -6.83 20.65
C ASP A 456 22.28 -5.40 21.07
N VAL A 457 21.27 -4.52 21.11
CA VAL A 457 21.43 -3.12 21.54
C VAL A 457 21.67 -3.07 23.06
N CYS A 458 20.96 -3.91 23.83
CA CYS A 458 21.18 -4.02 25.26
C CYS A 458 22.56 -4.55 25.59
N HIS A 459 23.04 -5.55 24.85
CA HIS A 459 24.42 -6.07 24.98
C HIS A 459 25.47 -5.01 24.63
N ALA A 460 25.26 -4.24 23.54
CA ALA A 460 26.16 -3.13 23.20
C ALA A 460 26.24 -2.09 24.31
N LEU A 461 25.11 -1.75 24.93
CA LEU A 461 25.05 -0.86 26.08
C LEU A 461 25.84 -1.42 27.28
N ILE A 462 25.70 -2.71 27.59
CA ILE A 462 26.45 -3.39 28.64
C ILE A 462 27.96 -3.34 28.38
N VAL A 463 28.39 -3.54 27.12
CA VAL A 463 29.82 -3.43 26.74
C VAL A 463 30.35 -2.00 26.96
N VAL A 464 29.60 -0.99 26.56
CA VAL A 464 29.97 0.42 26.78
C VAL A 464 30.08 0.74 28.29
N LEU A 465 29.13 0.21 29.11
CA LEU A 465 29.14 0.39 30.57
C LEU A 465 30.32 -0.33 31.22
N SER A 466 30.66 -1.54 30.80
CA SER A 466 31.78 -2.29 31.35
C SER A 466 33.13 -1.61 31.06
N ASN A 467 33.25 -0.96 29.90
CA ASN A 467 34.47 -0.28 29.46
C ASN A 467 34.61 1.17 29.95
N GLY A 468 33.52 1.76 30.45
CA GLY A 468 33.47 3.14 30.94
C GLY A 468 33.56 3.22 32.47
N SER A 469 34.71 2.97 33.08
CA SER A 469 34.90 2.97 34.55
C SER A 469 34.41 4.25 35.25
N GLU A 470 34.55 5.40 34.58
CA GLU A 470 34.09 6.71 35.06
C GLU A 470 32.56 6.84 35.10
N LEU A 471 31.87 6.10 34.25
CA LEU A 471 30.41 6.20 34.10
C LEU A 471 29.64 5.13 34.88
N GLN A 472 30.32 4.11 35.46
CA GLN A 472 29.68 2.98 36.14
C GLN A 472 28.82 3.43 37.32
N GLY A 473 29.34 4.37 38.15
CA GLY A 473 28.60 4.92 39.29
C GLY A 473 27.36 5.69 38.86
N TYR A 474 27.49 6.58 37.89
CA TYR A 474 26.39 7.33 37.33
C TYR A 474 25.34 6.40 36.69
N SER A 475 25.77 5.39 35.93
CA SER A 475 24.91 4.46 35.21
C SER A 475 24.03 3.62 36.14
N VAL A 476 24.63 3.10 37.23
CA VAL A 476 23.86 2.27 38.19
C VAL A 476 22.80 3.10 38.91
N ARG A 477 23.09 4.34 39.27
CA ARG A 477 22.11 5.26 39.89
C ARG A 477 21.00 5.66 38.94
N SER A 478 21.34 6.04 37.71
CA SER A 478 20.37 6.42 36.68
C SER A 478 19.46 5.24 36.28
N LEU A 479 20.01 4.05 36.10
CA LEU A 479 19.25 2.83 35.82
C LEU A 479 18.40 2.39 37.01
N TYR A 480 18.87 2.58 38.25
CA TYR A 480 18.07 2.30 39.44
C TYR A 480 16.85 3.23 39.53
N LYS A 481 17.03 4.56 39.31
CA LYS A 481 15.92 5.52 39.24
C LYS A 481 14.94 5.14 38.12
N ALA A 482 15.44 4.79 36.95
CA ALA A 482 14.62 4.35 35.81
C ALA A 482 13.88 3.03 36.09
N LEU A 483 14.49 2.07 36.78
CA LEU A 483 13.87 0.80 37.17
C LEU A 483 12.69 1.01 38.10
N GLN A 484 12.81 1.94 39.06
CA GLN A 484 11.71 2.27 39.97
C GLN A 484 10.52 2.92 39.23
N ALA A 485 10.79 3.82 38.28
CA ALA A 485 9.77 4.54 37.54
C ALA A 485 9.13 3.68 36.43
N TYR A 486 9.93 2.91 35.70
CA TYR A 486 9.54 2.24 34.45
C TYR A 486 9.74 0.71 34.46
N GLY A 487 9.67 0.08 35.61
CA GLY A 487 9.96 -1.34 35.80
C GLY A 487 9.06 -2.36 35.05
N LYS A 488 8.21 -1.88 34.13
CA LYS A 488 7.44 -2.71 33.18
C LYS A 488 8.18 -3.00 31.87
N GLN A 489 9.25 -2.27 31.59
CA GLN A 489 10.01 -2.38 30.34
C GLN A 489 11.08 -3.48 30.47
N GLY A 490 10.88 -4.64 29.81
CA GLY A 490 11.71 -5.83 29.99
C GLY A 490 13.20 -5.59 29.74
N SER A 491 13.57 -4.94 28.64
CA SER A 491 14.99 -4.68 28.32
C SER A 491 15.63 -3.68 29.28
N LEU A 492 14.88 -2.68 29.77
CA LEU A 492 15.35 -1.78 30.83
C LEU A 492 15.67 -2.57 32.10
N VAL A 493 14.74 -3.45 32.50
CA VAL A 493 14.88 -4.27 33.71
C VAL A 493 16.11 -5.16 33.61
N ARG A 494 16.37 -5.81 32.48
CA ARG A 494 17.55 -6.67 32.26
C ARG A 494 18.85 -5.88 32.43
N VAL A 495 18.99 -4.73 31.76
CA VAL A 495 20.18 -3.91 31.86
C VAL A 495 20.34 -3.32 33.27
N ALA A 496 19.28 -2.85 33.90
CA ALA A 496 19.32 -2.29 35.25
C ALA A 496 19.70 -3.35 36.30
N VAL A 497 19.11 -4.54 36.24
CA VAL A 497 19.42 -5.64 37.17
C VAL A 497 20.86 -6.12 37.01
N TRP A 498 21.34 -6.25 35.76
CA TRP A 498 22.73 -6.53 35.49
C TRP A 498 23.65 -5.48 36.13
N CYS A 499 23.38 -4.19 35.91
CA CYS A 499 24.17 -3.08 36.41
C CYS A 499 24.18 -3.01 37.96
N ILE A 500 23.02 -3.24 38.60
CA ILE A 500 22.91 -3.31 40.07
C ILE A 500 23.73 -4.48 40.58
N GLY A 501 23.69 -5.64 39.92
CA GLY A 501 24.48 -6.80 40.27
C GLY A 501 26.00 -6.53 40.18
N GLU A 502 26.48 -5.79 39.17
CA GLU A 502 27.90 -5.49 38.95
C GLU A 502 28.41 -4.34 39.79
N TYR A 503 27.63 -3.28 39.98
CA TYR A 503 28.06 -2.03 40.58
C TYR A 503 27.24 -1.57 41.78
N GLY A 504 26.56 -2.53 42.47
CA GLY A 504 25.71 -2.26 43.63
C GLY A 504 26.43 -1.50 44.76
N GLU A 505 27.72 -1.73 44.98
CA GLU A 505 28.51 -0.98 45.96
C GLU A 505 28.58 0.51 45.60
N MET A 506 28.73 0.84 44.32
CA MET A 506 28.74 2.22 43.85
C MET A 506 27.39 2.92 43.99
N LEU A 507 26.28 2.13 43.90
CA LEU A 507 24.94 2.64 44.12
C LEU A 507 24.69 3.01 45.58
N VAL A 508 25.08 2.15 46.52
CA VAL A 508 24.83 2.36 47.94
C VAL A 508 25.73 3.46 48.51
N ASN A 509 27.04 3.46 48.14
CA ASN A 509 28.04 4.37 48.66
C ASN A 509 28.16 5.68 47.82
N ASN A 510 27.36 5.86 46.79
CA ASN A 510 27.40 7.01 45.88
C ASN A 510 28.83 7.28 45.31
N VAL A 511 29.58 6.24 44.99
CA VAL A 511 30.93 6.36 44.41
C VAL A 511 30.84 6.78 42.94
N GLY A 512 31.77 7.60 42.46
CA GLY A 512 31.84 8.04 41.08
C GLY A 512 30.66 8.93 40.68
N MET A 513 30.29 9.89 41.52
CA MET A 513 29.31 10.93 41.19
C MET A 513 29.88 11.90 40.15
N LEU A 514 29.08 12.30 39.21
CA LEU A 514 29.41 13.38 38.25
C LEU A 514 29.03 14.74 38.84
N ASP A 515 29.68 15.80 38.33
CA ASP A 515 29.38 17.15 38.73
C ASP A 515 27.90 17.50 38.44
N GLY A 516 27.18 17.93 39.50
CA GLY A 516 25.75 18.26 39.41
C GLY A 516 24.78 17.07 39.54
N GLU A 517 25.26 15.87 39.85
CA GLU A 517 24.40 14.72 40.11
C GLU A 517 23.84 14.74 41.54
N GLU A 518 22.55 14.49 41.73
CA GLU A 518 21.95 14.34 43.04
C GLU A 518 22.20 12.93 43.63
N PRO A 519 22.68 12.83 44.89
CA PRO A 519 22.90 11.53 45.54
C PRO A 519 21.62 10.75 45.69
N VAL A 520 21.71 9.43 45.49
CA VAL A 520 20.57 8.50 45.67
C VAL A 520 20.75 7.81 47.01
N MET A 521 19.78 7.98 47.90
CA MET A 521 19.79 7.30 49.18
C MET A 521 19.23 5.89 49.06
N VAL A 522 20.11 4.90 48.88
CA VAL A 522 19.74 3.48 48.77
C VAL A 522 20.51 2.68 49.80
N THR A 523 19.78 1.85 50.54
CA THR A 523 20.42 0.90 51.46
C THR A 523 20.75 -0.44 50.77
N GLU A 524 21.63 -1.25 51.33
CA GLU A 524 21.93 -2.58 50.81
C GLU A 524 20.66 -3.41 50.62
N SER A 525 19.74 -3.34 51.62
CA SER A 525 18.42 -3.97 51.50
C SER A 525 17.59 -3.43 50.36
N GLY A 526 17.58 -2.13 50.13
CA GLY A 526 16.85 -1.49 49.04
C GLY A 526 17.35 -1.90 47.62
N ALA A 527 18.64 -2.15 47.49
CA ALA A 527 19.19 -2.69 46.25
C ALA A 527 18.71 -4.12 45.98
N VAL A 528 18.65 -4.97 47.03
CA VAL A 528 18.13 -6.35 46.97
C VAL A 528 16.60 -6.30 46.70
N ASP A 529 15.86 -5.40 47.35
CA ASP A 529 14.42 -5.21 47.12
C ASP A 529 14.10 -4.93 45.65
N ALA A 530 14.88 -4.06 45.02
CA ALA A 530 14.69 -3.72 43.62
C ALA A 530 14.82 -4.93 42.68
N VAL A 531 15.81 -5.79 42.94
CA VAL A 531 16.02 -7.03 42.17
C VAL A 531 14.94 -8.08 42.49
N GLU A 532 14.50 -8.20 43.73
CA GLU A 532 13.39 -9.13 44.13
C GLU A 532 12.05 -8.68 43.46
N ILE A 533 11.76 -7.41 43.45
CA ILE A 533 10.57 -6.84 42.77
C ILE A 533 10.64 -7.11 41.28
N ALA A 534 11.80 -6.95 40.66
CA ALA A 534 12.01 -7.23 39.22
C ALA A 534 11.77 -8.72 38.92
N LEU A 535 12.34 -9.62 39.73
CA LEU A 535 12.18 -11.07 39.61
C LEU A 535 10.71 -11.50 39.70
N ASN A 536 9.96 -10.95 40.66
CA ASN A 536 8.55 -11.27 40.85
C ASN A 536 7.65 -10.70 39.76
N ARG A 537 7.96 -9.49 39.28
CA ARG A 537 7.18 -8.81 38.23
C ARG A 537 7.34 -9.45 36.86
N HIS A 538 8.54 -9.93 36.56
CA HIS A 538 8.89 -10.55 35.28
C HIS A 538 9.03 -12.08 35.39
N SER A 539 8.25 -12.71 36.24
CA SER A 539 8.31 -14.16 36.49
C SER A 539 8.07 -15.03 35.25
N ALA A 540 7.37 -14.52 34.24
CA ALA A 540 7.14 -15.20 32.97
C ALA A 540 8.35 -15.17 32.00
N ASP A 541 9.31 -14.26 32.21
CA ASP A 541 10.50 -14.13 31.36
C ASP A 541 11.70 -14.83 32.03
N ALA A 542 12.03 -16.01 31.49
CA ALA A 542 13.14 -16.81 31.97
C ALA A 542 14.49 -16.07 31.92
N THR A 543 14.73 -15.26 30.89
CA THR A 543 15.97 -14.51 30.73
C THR A 543 16.12 -13.45 31.83
N THR A 544 15.10 -12.68 32.08
CA THR A 544 15.10 -11.67 33.15
C THR A 544 15.24 -12.35 34.52
N GLY A 545 14.53 -13.46 34.73
CA GLY A 545 14.66 -14.27 35.97
C GLY A 545 16.09 -14.77 36.19
N ALA A 546 16.73 -15.31 35.16
CA ALA A 546 18.11 -15.77 35.21
C ALA A 546 19.10 -14.64 35.55
N MET A 547 18.94 -13.47 34.94
CA MET A 547 19.75 -12.26 35.24
C MET A 547 19.54 -11.77 36.67
N CYS A 548 18.31 -11.79 37.18
CA CYS A 548 18.01 -11.45 38.59
C CYS A 548 18.69 -12.39 39.55
N LEU A 549 18.70 -13.72 39.30
CA LEU A 549 19.38 -14.68 40.16
C LEU A 549 20.90 -14.45 40.16
N VAL A 550 21.52 -14.17 39.01
CA VAL A 550 22.94 -13.83 38.92
C VAL A 550 23.25 -12.54 39.68
N ALA A 551 22.43 -11.50 39.53
CA ALA A 551 22.58 -10.25 40.27
C ALA A 551 22.48 -10.46 41.77
N LEU A 552 21.50 -11.24 42.26
CA LEU A 552 21.36 -11.59 43.67
C LEU A 552 22.56 -12.35 44.17
N LEU A 553 23.11 -13.30 43.41
CA LEU A 553 24.32 -14.05 43.79
C LEU A 553 25.50 -13.08 43.97
N LYS A 554 25.71 -12.14 43.04
CA LYS A 554 26.77 -11.13 43.15
C LYS A 554 26.57 -10.18 44.35
N LEU A 555 25.35 -9.70 44.56
CA LEU A 555 24.99 -8.86 45.70
C LEU A 555 25.20 -9.60 47.04
N SER A 556 24.97 -10.91 47.13
CA SER A 556 25.21 -11.70 48.32
C SER A 556 26.67 -11.70 48.79
N SER A 557 27.62 -11.53 47.90
CA SER A 557 29.04 -11.38 48.22
C SER A 557 29.41 -9.94 48.60
N ARG A 558 28.78 -8.96 47.94
CA ARG A 558 29.08 -7.54 48.14
C ARG A 558 28.42 -6.94 49.38
N PHE A 559 27.26 -7.48 49.75
CA PHE A 559 26.42 -7.04 50.89
C PHE A 559 26.27 -8.15 51.91
N PRO A 560 27.23 -8.32 52.82
CA PRO A 560 27.17 -9.39 53.85
C PRO A 560 25.92 -9.30 54.72
N SER A 561 25.41 -8.12 55.02
CA SER A 561 24.24 -7.86 55.83
C SER A 561 22.94 -8.48 55.25
N THR A 562 22.85 -8.57 53.93
CA THR A 562 21.66 -9.06 53.21
C THR A 562 21.82 -10.52 52.71
N SER A 563 22.97 -11.16 52.96
CA SER A 563 23.30 -12.48 52.40
C SER A 563 22.29 -13.56 52.76
N GLU A 564 21.79 -13.57 54.01
CA GLU A 564 20.77 -14.54 54.43
C GLU A 564 19.40 -14.33 53.74
N ARG A 565 19.03 -13.09 53.52
CA ARG A 565 17.82 -12.75 52.76
C ARG A 565 17.95 -13.19 51.30
N VAL A 566 19.07 -12.88 50.66
CA VAL A 566 19.34 -13.31 49.27
C VAL A 566 19.26 -14.82 49.16
N LYS A 567 19.81 -15.54 50.11
CA LYS A 567 19.72 -17.02 50.17
C LYS A 567 18.27 -17.51 50.19
N GLN A 568 17.40 -16.86 50.98
CA GLN A 568 15.99 -17.18 51.02
C GLN A 568 15.29 -16.94 49.67
N ILE A 569 15.56 -15.79 48.99
CA ILE A 569 15.02 -15.48 47.68
C ILE A 569 15.45 -16.51 46.64
N VAL A 570 16.73 -16.85 46.60
CA VAL A 570 17.27 -17.86 45.69
C VAL A 570 16.65 -19.22 45.99
N ALA A 571 16.50 -19.61 47.27
CA ALA A 571 15.93 -20.90 47.67
C ALA A 571 14.49 -21.07 47.20
N ARG A 572 13.66 -20.03 47.19
CA ARG A 572 12.27 -20.06 46.67
C ARG A 572 12.19 -20.50 45.20
N ASN A 573 13.22 -20.20 44.38
CA ASN A 573 13.25 -20.55 42.95
C ASN A 573 13.74 -21.99 42.69
N LYS A 574 14.07 -22.80 43.70
CA LYS A 574 14.44 -24.23 43.54
C LYS A 574 13.27 -25.09 43.05
N GLU A 575 12.05 -24.62 43.25
CA GLU A 575 10.82 -25.28 42.81
C GLU A 575 10.24 -24.64 41.54
N ASN A 576 11.01 -23.79 40.85
CA ASN A 576 10.55 -23.14 39.66
C ASN A 576 10.33 -24.13 38.52
N VAL A 577 9.23 -23.96 37.78
CA VAL A 577 8.87 -24.81 36.63
C VAL A 577 9.87 -24.66 35.47
N VAL A 578 10.51 -23.52 35.34
CA VAL A 578 11.55 -23.27 34.34
C VAL A 578 12.87 -23.91 34.80
N LEU A 579 13.29 -24.94 34.09
CA LEU A 579 14.49 -25.73 34.42
C LEU A 579 15.74 -24.86 34.61
N GLU A 580 15.96 -23.87 33.78
CA GLU A 580 17.10 -22.95 33.86
C GLU A 580 17.13 -22.18 35.19
N LEU A 581 15.99 -21.65 35.63
CA LEU A 581 15.89 -20.94 36.91
C LEU A 581 16.03 -21.88 38.09
N GLN A 582 15.46 -23.08 37.99
CA GLN A 582 15.59 -24.11 39.00
C GLN A 582 17.06 -24.54 39.20
N GLN A 583 17.75 -24.86 38.11
CA GLN A 583 19.14 -25.28 38.11
C GLN A 583 20.04 -24.20 38.71
N ARG A 584 19.94 -22.93 38.23
CA ARG A 584 20.69 -21.78 38.77
C ARG A 584 20.44 -21.61 40.26
N SER A 585 19.19 -21.74 40.71
CA SER A 585 18.84 -21.60 42.13
C SER A 585 19.47 -22.66 42.99
N ILE A 586 19.55 -23.92 42.55
CA ILE A 586 20.22 -25.01 43.24
C ILE A 586 21.72 -24.74 43.30
N GLU A 587 22.37 -24.43 42.19
CA GLU A 587 23.79 -24.13 42.09
C GLU A 587 24.17 -22.93 42.96
N PHE A 588 23.46 -21.80 42.83
CA PHE A 588 23.75 -20.58 43.57
C PHE A 588 23.52 -20.76 45.08
N SER A 589 22.49 -21.50 45.48
CA SER A 589 22.29 -21.84 46.87
C SER A 589 23.43 -22.65 47.42
N SER A 590 24.01 -23.60 46.65
CA SER A 590 25.19 -24.35 46.99
C SER A 590 26.44 -23.47 47.11
N ILE A 591 26.65 -22.55 46.15
CA ILE A 591 27.75 -21.58 46.18
C ILE A 591 27.69 -20.72 47.43
N ILE A 592 26.53 -20.20 47.77
CA ILE A 592 26.34 -19.32 48.95
C ILE A 592 26.57 -20.09 50.25
N GLN A 593 26.17 -21.36 50.34
CA GLN A 593 26.21 -22.15 51.61
C GLN A 593 27.50 -22.95 51.82
N ARG A 594 28.03 -23.54 50.75
CA ARG A 594 29.10 -24.56 50.87
C ARG A 594 30.45 -24.16 50.32
N HIS A 595 30.47 -23.23 49.38
CA HIS A 595 31.65 -22.87 48.58
C HIS A 595 32.16 -21.45 48.83
N GLN A 596 32.28 -21.04 50.12
CA GLN A 596 32.66 -19.68 50.47
C GLN A 596 34.10 -19.33 50.04
N SER A 597 35.02 -20.31 49.96
CA SER A 597 36.42 -20.08 49.53
C SER A 597 36.54 -19.71 48.06
N ILE A 598 35.63 -20.18 47.19
CA ILE A 598 35.65 -19.93 45.76
C ILE A 598 34.75 -18.74 45.42
N ARG A 599 33.85 -18.37 46.32
CA ARG A 599 32.82 -17.38 46.11
C ARG A 599 33.37 -16.01 45.71
N SER A 600 34.45 -15.53 46.35
CA SER A 600 35.01 -14.24 46.04
C SER A 600 35.58 -14.15 44.63
N SER A 601 36.32 -15.16 44.19
CA SER A 601 36.89 -15.19 42.84
C SER A 601 35.86 -15.46 41.75
N LEU A 602 34.81 -16.29 42.07
CA LEU A 602 33.74 -16.56 41.12
C LEU A 602 32.82 -15.34 40.86
N LEU A 603 32.69 -14.46 41.88
CA LEU A 603 31.77 -13.32 41.85
C LEU A 603 32.47 -12.00 41.63
N GLU A 604 33.69 -12.01 41.12
CA GLU A 604 34.38 -10.82 40.65
C GLU A 604 33.54 -10.07 39.58
N ARG A 605 33.87 -8.82 39.36
CA ARG A 605 33.27 -8.04 38.30
C ARG A 605 33.57 -8.65 36.94
N MET A 606 32.61 -8.54 36.01
CA MET A 606 32.80 -9.03 34.67
C MET A 606 34.05 -8.41 34.05
N PRO A 607 34.94 -9.18 33.42
CA PRO A 607 36.11 -8.66 32.75
C PRO A 607 35.74 -7.69 31.65
N VAL A 608 36.55 -6.68 31.40
CA VAL A 608 36.37 -5.70 30.35
C VAL A 608 36.33 -6.41 29.00
N LEU A 609 35.29 -6.19 28.25
CA LEU A 609 35.13 -6.76 26.92
C LEU A 609 35.83 -5.87 25.90
N ASP A 610 36.52 -6.51 24.93
CA ASP A 610 37.10 -5.76 23.81
C ASP A 610 35.98 -5.24 22.90
N GLU A 611 35.75 -3.92 22.96
CA GLU A 611 34.76 -3.18 22.20
C GLU A 611 34.95 -3.36 20.68
N ALA A 612 36.21 -3.36 20.24
CA ALA A 612 36.54 -3.52 18.82
C ALA A 612 36.16 -4.93 18.31
N SER A 613 36.53 -5.98 19.07
CA SER A 613 36.15 -7.36 18.73
C SER A 613 34.64 -7.57 18.75
N TYR A 614 33.91 -6.93 19.66
CA TYR A 614 32.47 -7.03 19.73
C TYR A 614 31.80 -6.33 18.54
N LEU A 615 32.24 -5.14 18.18
CA LEU A 615 31.72 -4.40 17.02
C LEU A 615 31.99 -5.13 15.71
N VAL A 616 33.17 -5.74 15.54
CA VAL A 616 33.49 -6.56 14.37
C VAL A 616 32.59 -7.79 14.28
N LYS A 617 32.38 -8.53 15.39
CA LYS A 617 31.48 -9.68 15.44
C LYS A 617 30.04 -9.28 15.13
N ARG A 618 29.57 -8.15 15.63
CA ARG A 618 28.23 -7.62 15.34
C ARG A 618 28.11 -7.19 13.88
N ALA A 619 29.11 -6.54 13.31
CA ALA A 619 29.12 -6.15 11.91
C ALA A 619 29.14 -7.35 10.96
N THR A 620 29.88 -8.41 11.30
CA THR A 620 29.91 -9.66 10.54
C THR A 620 28.59 -10.44 10.65
N ALA A 621 27.95 -10.47 11.82
CA ALA A 621 26.64 -11.06 12.01
C ALA A 621 25.57 -10.31 11.22
N THR A 622 25.62 -8.98 11.20
CA THR A 622 24.71 -8.13 10.41
C THR A 622 24.96 -8.29 8.92
N GLN A 623 26.23 -8.47 8.48
CA GLN A 623 26.55 -8.78 7.09
C GLN A 623 26.14 -10.19 6.69
N ALA A 624 26.20 -11.16 7.58
CA ALA A 624 25.72 -12.53 7.33
C ALA A 624 24.20 -12.57 7.15
N THR A 625 23.44 -11.82 7.93
CA THR A 625 21.99 -11.64 7.75
C THR A 625 21.66 -10.88 6.46
N ILE A 626 22.46 -9.88 6.09
CA ILE A 626 22.33 -9.15 4.82
C ILE A 626 22.77 -10.02 3.63
N SER A 627 23.72 -10.96 3.82
CA SER A 627 24.18 -11.87 2.76
C SER A 627 23.24 -13.05 2.54
N ALA A 628 22.55 -13.51 3.55
CA ALA A 628 21.43 -14.45 3.41
C ALA A 628 20.24 -13.82 2.68
N ASP A 629 20.03 -12.50 2.83
CA ASP A 629 19.05 -11.72 2.06
C ASP A 629 19.58 -11.32 0.64
N LYS A 630 20.87 -11.42 0.36
CA LYS A 630 21.50 -11.07 -0.93
C LYS A 630 21.53 -12.18 -1.97
N LEU A 631 21.02 -13.36 -1.67
CA LEU A 631 20.61 -14.35 -2.66
C LEU A 631 19.21 -14.08 -3.23
N ALA A 632 18.53 -13.04 -2.79
CA ALA A 632 17.43 -12.39 -3.48
C ALA A 632 17.95 -11.12 -4.21
N PRO A 633 17.48 -10.81 -5.42
CA PRO A 633 18.04 -9.71 -6.24
C PRO A 633 17.99 -8.38 -5.50
N THR A 634 19.08 -7.66 -5.58
CA THR A 634 19.37 -6.36 -5.00
C THR A 634 18.22 -5.37 -5.11
N VAL A 635 17.56 -5.11 -3.98
CA VAL A 635 16.68 -3.96 -3.80
C VAL A 635 17.48 -2.87 -3.08
N ALA A 636 17.46 -1.67 -3.62
CA ALA A 636 18.06 -0.48 -3.01
C ALA A 636 17.62 -0.30 -1.54
N PRO A 637 18.47 0.25 -0.66
CA PRO A 637 18.15 0.37 0.75
C PRO A 637 16.92 1.24 0.98
N GLY A 638 15.88 0.68 1.56
CA GLY A 638 14.64 1.40 1.91
C GLY A 638 13.31 0.66 1.68
N GLY A 639 13.34 -0.61 1.30
CA GLY A 639 12.11 -1.41 1.15
C GLY A 639 11.65 -2.03 2.47
N LEU A 640 10.57 -1.54 3.04
CA LEU A 640 9.90 -2.13 4.19
C LEU A 640 9.40 -3.55 3.88
N LYS A 641 9.77 -4.54 4.70
CA LYS A 641 9.15 -5.87 4.69
C LYS A 641 7.74 -5.74 5.27
N LEU A 642 6.72 -6.06 4.48
CA LEU A 642 5.35 -6.28 4.99
C LEU A 642 5.30 -7.58 5.81
N PRO A 643 4.60 -7.63 6.93
CA PRO A 643 4.62 -8.79 7.85
C PRO A 643 3.73 -9.96 7.44
N ASN A 644 3.24 -10.07 6.23
CA ASN A 644 2.49 -11.26 5.78
C ASN A 644 2.97 -11.67 4.39
N GLY A 645 3.40 -12.92 4.30
CA GLY A 645 4.00 -13.58 3.14
C GLY A 645 3.11 -13.65 1.91
N VAL A 646 2.98 -12.54 1.22
CA VAL A 646 2.49 -12.48 -0.15
C VAL A 646 3.69 -12.11 -1.01
N ALA A 647 3.96 -12.89 -2.04
CA ALA A 647 5.05 -12.71 -2.96
C ALA A 647 5.11 -11.27 -3.48
N LYS A 648 6.28 -10.65 -3.34
CA LYS A 648 6.60 -9.31 -3.79
C LYS A 648 6.37 -9.17 -5.29
N PRO A 649 5.62 -8.20 -5.76
CA PRO A 649 5.81 -7.72 -7.12
C PRO A 649 7.15 -6.98 -7.17
N THR A 650 7.99 -7.34 -8.12
CA THR A 650 9.25 -6.67 -8.46
C THR A 650 8.99 -5.18 -8.63
N SER A 651 9.61 -4.39 -7.78
CA SER A 651 9.50 -2.94 -7.81
C SER A 651 10.15 -2.38 -9.06
N ALA A 652 9.34 -2.05 -10.04
CA ALA A 652 9.69 -0.98 -10.95
C ALA A 652 9.73 0.35 -10.16
N PRO A 653 10.65 1.28 -10.46
CA PRO A 653 10.65 2.56 -9.77
C PRO A 653 9.29 3.21 -9.94
N LEU A 654 8.75 3.79 -8.89
CA LEU A 654 7.48 4.53 -8.81
C LEU A 654 7.34 5.70 -9.81
N ALA A 655 8.27 5.78 -10.79
CA ALA A 655 8.23 6.72 -11.88
C ALA A 655 7.13 6.42 -12.92
N ASP A 656 6.53 5.24 -12.91
CA ASP A 656 5.65 4.78 -13.97
C ASP A 656 4.18 4.56 -13.57
N LEU A 657 3.64 5.38 -12.69
CA LEU A 657 2.20 5.39 -12.41
C LEU A 657 1.35 5.77 -13.65
N LEU A 658 2.00 6.25 -14.72
CA LEU A 658 1.39 6.59 -16.02
C LEU A 658 1.80 5.63 -17.15
N ASP A 659 2.63 4.61 -16.87
CA ASP A 659 3.02 3.61 -17.87
C ASP A 659 2.22 2.32 -17.67
N LEU A 660 1.04 2.29 -18.28
CA LEU A 660 0.13 1.13 -18.31
C LEU A 660 0.69 -0.05 -19.14
N SER A 661 1.97 -0.07 -19.48
CA SER A 661 2.56 -1.05 -20.40
C SER A 661 3.85 -1.70 -19.93
N SER A 662 4.00 -2.03 -18.64
CA SER A 662 5.18 -2.79 -18.21
C SER A 662 4.86 -4.24 -17.85
N ASP A 663 4.52 -5.04 -18.84
CA ASP A 663 4.68 -6.51 -18.78
C ASP A 663 5.98 -6.91 -19.47
N GLY A 664 7.08 -6.81 -18.75
CA GLY A 664 8.37 -7.32 -19.13
C GLY A 664 8.65 -8.64 -18.40
N ALA A 665 8.36 -9.77 -19.02
CA ALA A 665 8.91 -11.05 -18.59
C ALA A 665 10.40 -11.10 -18.91
N PRO A 666 11.28 -11.58 -18.01
CA PRO A 666 12.71 -11.71 -18.30
C PRO A 666 12.96 -12.85 -19.27
N ALA A 667 13.83 -12.58 -20.23
CA ALA A 667 14.35 -13.56 -21.17
C ALA A 667 15.04 -14.72 -20.43
N SER A 668 14.56 -15.92 -20.68
CA SER A 668 15.20 -17.17 -20.26
C SER A 668 16.37 -17.48 -21.17
N THR A 669 17.57 -17.39 -20.64
CA THR A 669 18.74 -18.10 -21.21
C THR A 669 18.67 -19.57 -20.77
N THR A 670 18.61 -20.41 -21.78
CA THR A 670 18.71 -21.87 -21.69
C THR A 670 20.10 -22.32 -21.23
N THR A 671 20.17 -23.04 -20.10
CA THR A 671 21.14 -24.12 -19.89
C THR A 671 20.58 -25.17 -18.95
N SER A 672 20.43 -26.36 -19.52
CA SER A 672 20.45 -27.74 -18.98
C SER A 672 20.13 -28.00 -17.49
N THR A 673 19.04 -28.75 -17.34
CA THR A 673 18.84 -29.97 -16.50
C THR A 673 19.53 -30.07 -15.15
N THR A 674 18.77 -29.94 -14.07
CA THR A 674 18.68 -30.91 -12.97
C THR A 674 17.42 -30.60 -12.13
N THR A 675 16.68 -31.63 -11.89
CA THR A 675 15.42 -31.66 -11.09
C THR A 675 15.67 -31.35 -9.62
N PRO A 676 14.85 -30.53 -8.97
CA PRO A 676 14.81 -30.44 -7.52
C PRO A 676 13.59 -31.18 -6.95
N ASN A 677 13.76 -32.44 -6.62
CA ASN A 677 12.97 -33.12 -5.60
C ASN A 677 13.77 -33.14 -4.31
N GLY A 678 13.65 -32.17 -3.47
CA GLY A 678 14.39 -32.11 -2.21
C GLY A 678 13.81 -31.18 -1.14
N PHE A 679 12.78 -30.39 -1.43
CA PHE A 679 12.32 -29.37 -0.50
C PHE A 679 11.22 -29.79 0.48
N LEU A 680 10.66 -30.98 0.32
CA LEU A 680 9.58 -31.48 1.20
C LEU A 680 10.06 -32.51 2.24
N GLN A 681 11.31 -32.93 2.19
CA GLN A 681 11.86 -33.94 3.10
C GLN A 681 12.56 -33.35 4.34
N ASP A 682 12.92 -32.07 4.29
CA ASP A 682 13.57 -31.38 5.44
C ASP A 682 12.58 -30.77 6.46
N LEU A 683 11.28 -30.80 6.18
CA LEU A 683 10.27 -30.23 7.08
C LEU A 683 9.63 -31.26 8.04
N LEU A 684 9.93 -32.56 7.86
CA LEU A 684 9.41 -33.63 8.72
C LEU A 684 10.57 -34.49 9.26
N GLY A 685 11.40 -33.91 10.12
CA GLY A 685 12.45 -34.61 10.81
C GLY A 685 11.96 -35.80 11.62
N ILE A 686 12.00 -37.01 11.02
CA ILE A 686 11.98 -38.26 11.74
C ILE A 686 12.99 -39.19 11.08
N GLY A 687 14.09 -39.45 11.77
CA GLY A 687 15.09 -40.44 11.39
C GLY A 687 14.62 -41.85 11.64
N GLY A 688 15.09 -42.81 10.81
CA GLY A 688 14.91 -44.22 11.05
C GLY A 688 15.36 -45.12 9.90
N VAL A 689 16.60 -45.56 10.01
CA VAL A 689 17.18 -46.88 9.68
C VAL A 689 16.65 -47.71 8.49
N SER A 690 17.60 -48.01 7.61
CA SER A 690 17.59 -48.91 6.46
C SER A 690 17.26 -50.36 6.75
N THR A 691 16.57 -51.04 5.85
CA THR A 691 16.97 -52.34 5.30
C THR A 691 16.16 -52.66 4.03
N GLY A 692 16.78 -53.33 3.09
CA GLY A 692 16.51 -53.45 1.69
C GLY A 692 15.49 -54.47 1.23
N THR A 693 15.42 -54.51 -0.09
CA THR A 693 15.07 -55.54 -1.07
C THR A 693 13.68 -55.49 -1.72
N THR A 694 13.77 -55.23 -3.03
CA THR A 694 13.10 -55.82 -4.20
C THR A 694 11.56 -55.73 -4.40
N GLY A 695 11.18 -55.25 -5.61
CA GLY A 695 9.96 -55.69 -6.27
C GLY A 695 9.07 -54.57 -6.88
N VAL A 696 9.14 -54.39 -8.18
CA VAL A 696 8.24 -53.61 -9.05
C VAL A 696 6.90 -54.35 -9.23
N PRO A 697 5.71 -53.81 -9.60
CA PRO A 697 5.42 -52.69 -10.47
C PRO A 697 4.23 -51.79 -10.13
N SER A 698 4.28 -50.61 -10.81
CA SER A 698 3.21 -49.70 -11.26
C SER A 698 1.77 -49.84 -10.82
N ILE A 699 1.12 -48.71 -10.49
CA ILE A 699 -0.12 -48.20 -11.06
C ILE A 699 -0.48 -46.82 -10.37
N ALA A 700 -0.73 -45.82 -11.21
CA ALA A 700 -1.54 -44.62 -11.09
C ALA A 700 -1.84 -44.00 -9.72
N SER A 701 -1.33 -42.79 -9.51
CA SER A 701 -1.71 -41.88 -8.44
C SER A 701 -2.36 -40.63 -9.00
N THR A 702 -3.69 -40.56 -8.94
CA THR A 702 -4.49 -39.34 -9.17
C THR A 702 -5.56 -39.09 -8.10
N ASP A 703 -5.49 -39.74 -6.94
CA ASP A 703 -6.60 -39.66 -5.95
C ASP A 703 -6.26 -39.05 -4.59
N ILE A 704 -5.12 -38.36 -4.40
CA ILE A 704 -4.78 -37.79 -3.06
C ILE A 704 -5.27 -36.35 -2.87
N LEU A 705 -5.72 -35.67 -3.94
CA LEU A 705 -6.19 -34.29 -3.83
C LEU A 705 -7.69 -34.14 -3.59
N MET A 706 -8.46 -35.22 -3.73
CA MET A 706 -9.92 -35.24 -3.49
C MET A 706 -10.29 -35.61 -2.05
N ASP A 707 -9.40 -36.26 -1.32
CA ASP A 707 -9.68 -36.71 0.06
C ASP A 707 -9.42 -35.63 1.13
N LEU A 708 -8.76 -34.52 0.76
CA LEU A 708 -8.54 -33.42 1.71
C LEU A 708 -9.67 -32.40 1.78
N LEU A 709 -10.70 -32.53 0.91
CA LEU A 709 -11.86 -31.64 0.84
C LEU A 709 -13.15 -32.28 1.35
N SER A 710 -13.10 -33.48 1.91
CA SER A 710 -14.31 -34.22 2.35
C SER A 710 -14.42 -34.46 3.86
N ILE A 711 -13.75 -33.68 4.69
CA ILE A 711 -13.94 -33.75 6.15
C ILE A 711 -14.92 -32.66 6.57
N GLY A 712 -16.21 -33.00 6.61
CA GLY A 712 -17.22 -32.10 7.17
C GLY A 712 -18.64 -32.41 6.76
N SER A 713 -19.13 -33.65 6.85
CA SER A 713 -20.57 -33.90 7.05
C SER A 713 -20.84 -35.41 7.23
N SER A 714 -21.25 -35.77 8.41
CA SER A 714 -21.85 -37.06 8.71
C SER A 714 -23.29 -36.83 9.11
N PRO A 715 -24.19 -37.75 8.73
CA PRO A 715 -25.65 -37.55 8.71
C PRO A 715 -26.33 -38.06 9.96
N SER A 716 -27.49 -37.50 10.30
CA SER A 716 -28.48 -38.15 11.15
C SER A 716 -29.85 -38.04 10.55
N GLN A 717 -30.46 -39.17 10.54
CA GLN A 717 -31.76 -39.48 9.96
C GLN A 717 -32.94 -39.04 10.82
N ASN A 718 -34.08 -38.91 10.15
CA ASN A 718 -35.47 -39.24 10.50
C ASN A 718 -36.35 -38.22 11.21
N GLY A 719 -37.48 -37.96 10.55
CA GLY A 719 -38.74 -37.69 11.18
C GLY A 719 -39.65 -36.68 10.49
N THR A 720 -40.47 -37.06 9.58
CA THR A 720 -41.69 -36.38 9.07
C THR A 720 -42.87 -36.60 10.04
N PRO A 721 -44.12 -35.99 9.92
CA PRO A 721 -44.60 -34.81 9.18
C PRO A 721 -45.59 -33.92 9.96
N GLY A 722 -46.07 -32.83 9.34
CA GLY A 722 -47.30 -32.15 9.81
C GLY A 722 -47.51 -30.73 9.26
N GLN A 723 -48.29 -30.64 8.20
CA GLN A 723 -49.32 -29.66 7.79
C GLN A 723 -49.55 -28.44 8.70
N ALA A 724 -49.77 -27.21 8.23
CA ALA A 724 -50.79 -26.69 7.32
C ALA A 724 -50.68 -25.18 7.17
N GLU A 725 -51.01 -24.67 5.99
CA GLU A 725 -51.80 -23.47 5.62
C GLU A 725 -51.45 -22.09 6.26
N SER A 726 -51.36 -21.02 5.54
CA SER A 726 -52.17 -20.40 4.48
C SER A 726 -51.52 -19.11 3.95
N LYS A 727 -51.78 -18.81 2.71
CA LYS A 727 -51.60 -17.55 1.96
C LYS A 727 -52.48 -16.41 2.53
N PRO A 728 -52.45 -15.12 2.06
CA PRO A 728 -51.99 -14.60 0.78
C PRO A 728 -51.42 -13.15 0.73
N VAL A 729 -50.77 -12.82 -0.38
CA VAL A 729 -51.03 -11.78 -1.39
C VAL A 729 -50.48 -10.33 -1.22
N HIS A 730 -49.86 -9.86 -2.32
CA HIS A 730 -49.59 -8.50 -2.86
C HIS A 730 -48.37 -7.73 -2.32
N ALA A 731 -47.55 -7.11 -3.12
CA ALA A 731 -47.43 -6.65 -4.50
C ALA A 731 -45.99 -6.14 -4.75
N VAL A 732 -45.53 -6.26 -5.98
CA VAL A 732 -44.31 -5.66 -6.50
C VAL A 732 -44.51 -4.14 -6.71
N PRO A 733 -43.47 -3.31 -6.59
CA PRO A 733 -43.01 -2.68 -7.83
C PRO A 733 -41.46 -2.46 -7.97
N GLU A 734 -41.03 -2.75 -9.13
CA GLU A 734 -40.09 -2.13 -10.06
C GLU A 734 -38.78 -1.57 -9.56
N ALA A 735 -37.74 -2.18 -10.12
CA ALA A 735 -36.36 -1.67 -10.21
C ALA A 735 -36.29 -0.50 -11.21
N ILE A 736 -35.59 0.55 -10.83
CA ILE A 736 -35.23 1.66 -11.71
C ILE A 736 -33.81 1.50 -12.19
N ASP A 737 -33.70 1.47 -13.49
CA ASP A 737 -32.53 1.52 -14.36
C ASP A 737 -31.62 2.70 -14.09
N LEU A 738 -30.33 2.48 -14.13
CA LEU A 738 -29.30 3.53 -14.15
C LEU A 738 -28.20 3.14 -15.11
N LEU A 739 -28.46 3.32 -16.38
CA LEU A 739 -27.46 3.49 -17.44
C LEU A 739 -28.16 3.76 -18.79
N GLY A 740 -28.11 4.98 -19.21
CA GLY A 740 -28.55 5.34 -20.57
C GLY A 740 -28.71 6.84 -20.75
N SER A 741 -27.72 7.48 -21.31
CA SER A 741 -27.91 8.19 -22.56
C SER A 741 -26.90 9.31 -22.72
N LEU A 742 -25.96 9.06 -23.56
CA LEU A 742 -25.32 10.09 -24.40
C LEU A 742 -26.06 10.06 -25.75
N SER A 743 -26.75 11.15 -26.09
CA SER A 743 -26.92 11.59 -27.47
C SER A 743 -27.58 12.98 -27.52
N SER A 744 -26.76 13.93 -27.95
CA SER A 744 -26.98 15.04 -28.88
C SER A 744 -28.43 15.52 -29.18
N THR A 745 -28.67 16.79 -29.07
CA THR A 745 -28.71 17.78 -30.17
C THR A 745 -29.27 19.15 -29.75
N THR A 746 -28.50 20.14 -30.10
CA THR A 746 -28.85 21.47 -30.69
C THR A 746 -30.02 22.28 -30.13
N SER A 747 -29.76 23.44 -29.69
CA SER A 747 -29.85 24.76 -30.35
C SER A 747 -30.52 25.84 -29.47
N VAL A 748 -29.83 26.94 -29.46
CA VAL A 748 -30.20 28.35 -29.73
C VAL A 748 -30.70 29.21 -28.58
N SER A 749 -29.85 30.21 -28.32
CA SER A 749 -30.06 31.66 -28.04
C SER A 749 -30.79 32.07 -26.76
N ALA A 750 -30.45 33.10 -26.11
CA ALA A 750 -29.75 34.31 -26.25
C ALA A 750 -29.82 35.13 -24.95
N GLU A 751 -28.78 35.93 -24.73
CA GLU A 751 -28.78 37.27 -24.10
C GLU A 751 -29.33 37.40 -22.65
N THR A 752 -28.67 38.00 -21.73
CA THR A 752 -27.98 39.29 -21.66
C THR A 752 -27.21 39.45 -20.37
N LYS A 753 -26.04 40.04 -20.49
CA LYS A 753 -25.30 40.78 -19.44
C LYS A 753 -26.04 42.08 -19.10
N PRO A 754 -25.60 42.91 -18.14
CA PRO A 754 -24.29 43.10 -17.55
C PRO A 754 -24.22 43.66 -16.10
N THR A 755 -22.99 43.77 -15.64
CA THR A 755 -22.27 44.88 -14.99
C THR A 755 -22.22 45.04 -13.48
N HIS A 756 -21.00 45.17 -13.10
CA HIS A 756 -20.21 46.10 -12.28
C HIS A 756 -20.21 45.89 -10.75
N LEU A 757 -19.19 46.08 -10.07
CA LEU A 757 -17.84 46.66 -10.07
C LEU A 757 -17.33 46.63 -8.59
N VAL A 758 -16.02 46.45 -8.45
CA VAL A 758 -15.08 47.16 -7.57
C VAL A 758 -14.90 46.67 -6.16
N SER A 759 -13.84 45.98 -5.88
CA SER A 759 -12.47 46.33 -5.43
C SER A 759 -12.30 46.73 -3.97
N GLN A 760 -11.15 46.30 -3.52
CA GLN A 760 -10.23 46.82 -2.47
C GLN A 760 -10.42 46.21 -1.11
N ASP A 761 -9.43 45.56 -0.71
CA ASP A 761 -8.04 45.84 -0.24
C ASP A 761 -7.91 45.92 1.27
N MET A 762 -6.85 45.27 1.68
CA MET A 762 -5.93 45.63 2.78
C MET A 762 -6.21 45.24 4.22
N ASP A 763 -5.33 44.35 4.61
CA ASP A 763 -4.29 44.47 5.66
C ASP A 763 -4.64 44.39 7.15
N LEU A 764 -3.78 43.59 7.72
CA LEU A 764 -2.96 43.72 8.95
C LEU A 764 -3.53 43.33 10.33
N LEU A 765 -2.83 42.32 10.79
CA LEU A 765 -2.08 42.24 12.07
C LEU A 765 -2.82 42.26 13.43
N ASP A 766 -2.38 41.28 14.18
CA ASP A 766 -2.01 41.26 15.60
C ASP A 766 -3.07 41.24 16.70
N GLY A 767 -2.77 40.27 17.54
CA GLY A 767 -2.78 40.61 18.99
C GLY A 767 -3.66 39.78 19.89
N LEU A 768 -3.00 38.78 20.45
CA LEU A 768 -3.04 38.49 21.92
C LEU A 768 -4.30 38.66 22.78
N SER A 769 -4.59 37.54 23.42
CA SER A 769 -4.88 37.42 24.87
C SER A 769 -6.27 37.69 25.41
N SER A 770 -6.66 36.66 26.15
CA SER A 770 -7.34 36.60 27.42
C SER A 770 -8.83 36.91 27.51
N SER A 771 -9.46 35.84 27.98
CA SER A 771 -10.56 35.82 28.98
C SER A 771 -11.56 36.94 28.99
N THR A 772 -12.79 36.62 28.79
CA THR A 772 -13.88 36.66 29.75
C THR A 772 -15.23 36.50 29.06
N SER A 773 -16.04 35.76 29.73
CA SER A 773 -17.48 35.56 29.65
C SER A 773 -18.31 36.70 29.03
N VAL A 774 -19.35 36.30 28.31
CA VAL A 774 -20.77 36.61 28.46
C VAL A 774 -21.53 36.62 27.12
N SER A 775 -22.55 35.78 27.12
CA SER A 775 -23.87 35.90 26.48
C SER A 775 -24.03 35.98 24.96
N GLY A 776 -24.77 34.97 24.47
CA GLY A 776 -25.85 35.20 23.57
C GLY A 776 -25.58 35.01 22.09
N LEU A 777 -25.47 33.75 21.65
CA LEU A 777 -26.01 33.34 20.36
C LEU A 777 -26.66 31.96 20.56
N GLU A 778 -27.98 31.92 20.37
CA GLU A 778 -28.79 30.71 20.42
C GLU A 778 -28.19 29.62 19.55
N LYS A 779 -27.61 28.59 20.16
CA LYS A 779 -27.40 27.30 19.54
C LYS A 779 -28.80 26.72 19.31
N THR A 780 -29.29 26.71 18.07
CA THR A 780 -30.43 25.87 17.70
C THR A 780 -30.01 24.41 17.86
N VAL A 781 -30.19 23.88 19.03
CA VAL A 781 -30.01 22.48 19.36
C VAL A 781 -31.29 21.78 18.91
N HIS A 782 -31.23 21.05 17.79
CA HIS A 782 -32.34 20.17 17.43
C HIS A 782 -32.44 19.04 18.46
N PRO A 783 -33.66 18.64 18.86
CA PRO A 783 -33.83 17.54 19.81
C PRO A 783 -33.36 16.21 19.20
N SER A 784 -32.80 15.36 20.05
CA SER A 784 -32.45 13.97 19.68
C SER A 784 -33.68 13.20 19.22
N ILE A 785 -33.57 12.40 18.18
CA ILE A 785 -34.67 11.57 17.71
C ILE A 785 -34.32 10.07 17.83
N THR A 786 -35.33 9.25 18.07
CA THR A 786 -35.20 7.79 17.85
C THR A 786 -35.39 7.51 16.36
N ALA A 787 -34.28 7.22 15.69
CA ALA A 787 -34.25 6.98 14.26
C ALA A 787 -34.80 5.59 13.90
N PHE A 788 -34.56 4.61 14.77
CA PHE A 788 -35.04 3.24 14.59
C PHE A 788 -35.15 2.56 15.96
N GLN A 789 -36.18 1.75 16.12
CA GLN A 789 -36.35 0.91 17.30
C GLN A 789 -37.05 -0.38 16.91
N SER A 790 -36.40 -1.50 17.18
CA SER A 790 -36.93 -2.85 17.11
C SER A 790 -36.97 -3.48 18.51
N ALA A 791 -37.39 -4.72 18.62
CA ALA A 791 -37.32 -5.47 19.87
C ALA A 791 -35.86 -5.74 20.30
N THR A 792 -34.90 -5.64 19.38
CA THR A 792 -33.51 -6.02 19.55
C THR A 792 -32.56 -4.85 19.59
N LEU A 793 -32.79 -3.78 18.79
CA LEU A 793 -31.86 -2.67 18.59
C LEU A 793 -32.60 -1.32 18.64
N LYS A 794 -31.99 -0.36 19.31
CA LYS A 794 -32.41 1.06 19.32
C LYS A 794 -31.32 1.93 18.74
N ILE A 795 -31.70 2.84 17.82
CA ILE A 795 -30.81 3.83 17.22
C ILE A 795 -31.32 5.23 17.52
N THR A 796 -30.48 6.07 18.10
CA THR A 796 -30.78 7.48 18.35
C THR A 796 -29.86 8.37 17.52
N PHE A 797 -30.40 9.49 17.01
CA PHE A 797 -29.67 10.50 16.25
C PHE A 797 -29.64 11.82 17.04
N ASP A 798 -28.44 12.32 17.25
CA ASP A 798 -28.16 13.63 17.83
C ASP A 798 -27.63 14.56 16.74
N PHE A 799 -28.07 15.81 16.67
CA PHE A 799 -27.78 16.73 15.59
C PHE A 799 -26.83 17.84 16.06
N LYS A 800 -25.76 18.06 15.29
CA LYS A 800 -24.84 19.19 15.46
C LYS A 800 -24.74 19.96 14.14
N ARG A 801 -24.98 21.26 14.16
CA ARG A 801 -24.83 22.15 13.02
C ARG A 801 -23.48 22.85 13.06
N GLN A 802 -22.78 22.92 11.94
CA GLN A 802 -21.54 23.69 11.89
C GLN A 802 -21.84 25.18 11.78
N PRO A 803 -21.22 26.03 12.62
CA PRO A 803 -21.35 27.48 12.47
C PRO A 803 -20.73 27.91 11.13
N GLY A 804 -21.55 28.51 10.27
CA GLY A 804 -21.12 29.04 8.98
C GLY A 804 -21.60 28.29 7.74
N ASN A 805 -22.11 27.07 7.85
CA ASN A 805 -22.67 26.36 6.70
C ASN A 805 -24.06 25.75 7.03
N PRO A 806 -25.17 26.42 6.72
CA PRO A 806 -26.50 25.95 7.08
C PRO A 806 -26.93 24.65 6.36
N ARG A 807 -26.29 24.31 5.26
CA ARG A 807 -26.61 23.12 4.45
C ARG A 807 -25.97 21.84 4.98
N GLU A 808 -25.05 21.95 5.92
CA GLU A 808 -24.25 20.84 6.43
C GLU A 808 -24.63 20.54 7.88
N THR A 809 -25.04 19.30 8.12
CA THR A 809 -25.45 18.82 9.46
C THR A 809 -24.68 17.56 9.77
N THR A 810 -24.02 17.53 10.92
CA THR A 810 -23.42 16.33 11.47
C THR A 810 -24.41 15.62 12.39
N ILE A 811 -24.73 14.37 12.10
CA ILE A 811 -25.59 13.51 12.89
C ILE A 811 -24.71 12.51 13.63
N HIS A 812 -24.85 12.40 14.92
CA HIS A 812 -24.23 11.35 15.71
C HIS A 812 -25.25 10.23 15.95
N ALA A 813 -25.04 9.09 15.34
CA ALA A 813 -25.84 7.89 15.56
C ALA A 813 -25.28 7.10 16.74
N THR A 814 -26.16 6.72 17.66
CA THR A 814 -25.84 5.88 18.81
C THR A 814 -26.63 4.58 18.71
N PHE A 815 -25.96 3.45 18.72
CA PHE A 815 -26.53 2.10 18.59
C PHE A 815 -26.55 1.42 19.95
N THR A 816 -27.74 1.06 20.43
CA THR A 816 -27.92 0.43 21.73
C THR A 816 -28.61 -0.92 21.55
N ASN A 817 -28.01 -1.97 22.07
CA ASN A 817 -28.54 -3.33 22.06
C ASN A 817 -29.50 -3.52 23.23
N LEU A 818 -30.72 -3.96 22.95
CA LEU A 818 -31.79 -4.18 23.95
C LEU A 818 -31.87 -5.63 24.41
N THR A 819 -31.04 -6.51 23.87
CA THR A 819 -31.06 -7.95 24.22
C THR A 819 -29.94 -8.33 25.19
N SER A 820 -30.04 -9.52 25.78
CA SER A 820 -29.03 -10.08 26.68
C SER A 820 -27.81 -10.67 25.98
N SER A 821 -27.81 -10.72 24.62
CA SER A 821 -26.70 -11.27 23.81
C SER A 821 -25.90 -10.12 23.17
N THR A 822 -24.58 -10.19 23.19
CA THR A 822 -23.69 -9.21 22.56
C THR A 822 -23.76 -9.36 21.03
N TYR A 823 -23.79 -8.24 20.31
CA TYR A 823 -23.75 -8.22 18.85
C TYR A 823 -22.32 -8.02 18.38
N THR A 824 -21.87 -8.93 17.52
CA THR A 824 -20.53 -8.86 16.87
C THR A 824 -20.66 -8.56 15.37
N ASP A 825 -19.59 -8.10 14.75
CA ASP A 825 -19.55 -7.71 13.34
C ASP A 825 -20.65 -6.72 12.94
N PHE A 826 -20.95 -5.75 13.85
CA PHE A 826 -21.97 -4.75 13.62
C PHE A 826 -21.57 -3.78 12.52
N ILE A 827 -22.39 -3.68 11.47
CA ILE A 827 -22.21 -2.77 10.34
C ILE A 827 -23.49 -1.97 10.14
N PHE A 828 -23.37 -0.66 10.14
CA PHE A 828 -24.45 0.28 9.80
C PHE A 828 -24.23 0.86 8.41
N GLN A 829 -25.27 0.86 7.60
CA GLN A 829 -25.30 1.44 6.25
C GLN A 829 -26.52 2.38 6.14
N ALA A 830 -26.34 3.49 5.46
CA ALA A 830 -27.43 4.45 5.24
C ALA A 830 -27.44 4.90 3.77
N ALA A 831 -28.62 5.09 3.22
CA ALA A 831 -28.85 5.58 1.87
C ALA A 831 -29.80 6.78 1.88
N VAL A 832 -29.49 7.82 1.12
CA VAL A 832 -30.25 9.07 1.03
C VAL A 832 -30.67 9.36 -0.41
N PRO A 833 -31.70 10.19 -0.65
CA PRO A 833 -32.09 10.65 -1.99
C PRO A 833 -30.97 11.41 -2.70
N LYS A 834 -31.01 11.48 -4.03
CA LYS A 834 -29.96 12.08 -4.89
C LYS A 834 -29.64 13.54 -4.61
N PHE A 835 -30.54 14.30 -4.00
CA PHE A 835 -30.33 15.70 -3.63
C PHE A 835 -29.61 15.91 -2.30
N ILE A 836 -29.34 14.81 -1.58
CA ILE A 836 -28.61 14.80 -0.30
C ILE A 836 -27.28 14.08 -0.52
N GLN A 837 -26.20 14.64 -0.03
CA GLN A 837 -24.91 13.99 0.05
C GLN A 837 -24.71 13.45 1.48
N LEU A 838 -24.34 12.21 1.61
CA LEU A 838 -24.08 11.54 2.88
C LEU A 838 -22.65 10.98 2.90
N LYS A 839 -21.92 11.31 3.96
CA LYS A 839 -20.63 10.71 4.27
C LYS A 839 -20.72 10.06 5.65
N LEU A 840 -20.39 8.79 5.73
CA LEU A 840 -20.32 8.03 6.99
C LEU A 840 -18.88 8.05 7.48
N ASP A 841 -18.69 8.40 8.74
CA ASP A 841 -17.41 8.27 9.43
C ASP A 841 -17.26 6.84 9.99
N PRO A 842 -16.06 6.37 10.34
CA PRO A 842 -15.88 5.08 10.97
C PRO A 842 -16.67 4.95 12.28
N ALA A 843 -17.25 3.78 12.51
CA ALA A 843 -17.92 3.49 13.77
C ALA A 843 -16.90 3.38 14.91
N SER A 844 -17.30 3.70 16.13
CA SER A 844 -16.45 3.62 17.34
C SER A 844 -16.07 2.17 17.71
N GLY A 845 -16.76 1.18 17.15
CA GLY A 845 -16.50 -0.24 17.34
C GLY A 845 -17.43 -1.10 16.49
N ASN A 846 -17.13 -2.38 16.37
CA ASN A 846 -17.93 -3.38 15.66
C ASN A 846 -18.69 -4.34 16.60
N THR A 847 -18.65 -4.10 17.89
CA THR A 847 -19.31 -4.94 18.92
C THR A 847 -20.22 -4.09 19.77
N VAL A 848 -21.53 -4.40 19.79
CA VAL A 848 -22.53 -3.70 20.60
C VAL A 848 -22.84 -4.53 21.84
N PRO A 849 -22.46 -4.07 23.05
CA PRO A 849 -22.65 -4.83 24.30
C PRO A 849 -24.11 -5.11 24.60
N ALA A 850 -24.38 -6.21 25.31
CA ALA A 850 -25.70 -6.63 25.73
C ALA A 850 -26.31 -5.66 26.76
N ASN A 851 -27.65 -5.66 26.87
CA ASN A 851 -28.44 -4.97 27.90
C ASN A 851 -28.17 -3.46 27.99
N GLY A 852 -27.75 -2.81 26.92
CA GLY A 852 -27.45 -1.39 26.96
C GLY A 852 -26.23 -0.97 27.80
N ASN A 853 -25.39 -1.91 28.22
CA ASN A 853 -24.18 -1.68 29.03
C ASN A 853 -23.04 -0.95 28.26
N GLY A 854 -23.33 -0.39 27.14
CA GLY A 854 -22.47 0.38 26.27
C GLY A 854 -23.14 0.63 24.94
N SER A 855 -22.66 1.60 24.20
CA SER A 855 -23.18 1.94 22.88
C SER A 855 -22.04 2.10 21.89
N VAL A 856 -22.26 1.67 20.66
CA VAL A 856 -21.42 2.03 19.53
C VAL A 856 -21.94 3.32 18.93
N THR A 857 -21.05 4.22 18.53
CA THR A 857 -21.42 5.49 17.92
C THR A 857 -20.80 5.64 16.54
N GLN A 858 -21.47 6.35 15.65
CA GLN A 858 -20.98 6.66 14.30
C GLN A 858 -21.41 8.06 13.87
N GLY A 859 -20.48 8.81 13.28
CA GLY A 859 -20.75 10.12 12.70
C GLY A 859 -21.30 9.99 11.28
N LEU A 860 -22.31 10.81 10.95
CA LEU A 860 -22.88 10.95 9.62
C LEU A 860 -22.86 12.43 9.24
N ASN A 861 -22.11 12.79 8.20
CA ASN A 861 -22.10 14.16 7.69
C ASN A 861 -23.04 14.25 6.49
N VAL A 862 -24.10 15.04 6.64
CA VAL A 862 -25.19 15.18 5.69
C VAL A 862 -25.19 16.58 5.11
N THR A 863 -25.15 16.69 3.79
CA THR A 863 -25.30 17.97 3.07
C THR A 863 -26.58 17.94 2.23
N ASN A 864 -27.53 18.79 2.59
CA ASN A 864 -28.80 18.90 1.86
C ASN A 864 -28.75 20.06 0.84
N ASN A 865 -28.71 19.72 -0.44
CA ASN A 865 -28.66 20.70 -1.53
C ASN A 865 -30.01 21.40 -1.80
N GLN A 866 -31.11 20.84 -1.26
CA GLN A 866 -32.47 21.41 -1.38
C GLN A 866 -33.08 21.70 0.01
N GLN A 867 -32.27 22.21 0.90
CA GLN A 867 -32.69 22.56 2.27
C GLN A 867 -33.85 23.57 2.24
N GLY A 868 -34.88 23.33 3.03
CA GLY A 868 -36.09 24.13 3.07
C GLY A 868 -37.14 23.82 1.97
N GLN A 869 -36.79 23.08 0.94
CA GLN A 869 -37.71 22.65 -0.10
C GLN A 869 -38.16 21.20 0.03
N LYS A 870 -37.24 20.31 0.43
CA LYS A 870 -37.52 18.89 0.63
C LYS A 870 -36.98 18.41 1.99
N PRO A 871 -37.80 17.64 2.75
CA PRO A 871 -37.37 17.11 4.03
C PRO A 871 -36.26 16.07 3.89
N LEU A 872 -35.43 15.95 4.89
CA LEU A 872 -34.43 14.90 5.00
C LEU A 872 -35.15 13.54 5.15
N ALA A 873 -34.74 12.55 4.38
CA ALA A 873 -35.19 11.16 4.50
C ALA A 873 -34.01 10.22 4.30
N MET A 874 -33.98 9.14 5.07
CA MET A 874 -32.87 8.19 5.06
C MET A 874 -33.38 6.77 5.19
N ARG A 875 -32.86 5.85 4.38
CA ARG A 875 -33.03 4.41 4.56
C ARG A 875 -31.80 3.86 5.24
N ILE A 876 -31.99 3.06 6.27
CA ILE A 876 -30.93 2.47 7.08
C ILE A 876 -30.98 0.94 7.01
N ARG A 877 -29.82 0.34 7.08
CA ARG A 877 -29.62 -1.10 7.09
C ARG A 877 -28.55 -1.46 8.11
N MET A 878 -28.84 -2.39 8.98
CA MET A 878 -27.95 -2.89 10.02
C MET A 878 -27.73 -4.39 9.81
N SER A 879 -26.48 -4.83 9.80
CA SER A 879 -26.11 -6.23 9.79
C SER A 879 -25.21 -6.53 10.98
N TYR A 880 -25.45 -7.62 11.68
CA TYR A 880 -24.71 -8.02 12.88
C TYR A 880 -24.88 -9.51 13.13
N LYS A 881 -23.99 -10.09 13.94
CA LYS A 881 -24.10 -11.50 14.36
C LYS A 881 -24.53 -11.60 15.81
N VAL A 882 -25.42 -12.53 16.05
CA VAL A 882 -25.88 -12.91 17.40
C VAL A 882 -25.60 -14.40 17.58
N ASN A 883 -24.74 -14.76 18.52
CA ASN A 883 -24.35 -16.15 18.75
C ASN A 883 -23.83 -16.90 17.49
N GLY A 884 -23.19 -16.14 16.56
CA GLY A 884 -22.68 -16.68 15.31
C GLY A 884 -23.66 -16.68 14.13
N GLU A 885 -24.94 -16.35 14.35
CA GLU A 885 -25.95 -16.22 13.29
C GLU A 885 -26.00 -14.79 12.73
N ASP A 886 -26.05 -14.66 11.44
CA ASP A 886 -26.21 -13.37 10.76
C ASP A 886 -27.64 -12.84 10.91
N ARG A 887 -27.77 -11.60 11.37
CA ARG A 887 -29.03 -10.85 11.47
C ARG A 887 -28.99 -9.60 10.62
N LEU A 888 -30.11 -9.28 9.99
CA LEU A 888 -30.25 -8.13 9.12
C LEU A 888 -31.54 -7.38 9.47
N GLU A 889 -31.40 -6.10 9.81
CA GLU A 889 -32.53 -5.21 10.04
C GLU A 889 -32.48 -4.02 9.06
N GLN A 890 -33.64 -3.51 8.68
CA GLN A 890 -33.76 -2.37 7.78
C GLN A 890 -34.87 -1.45 8.29
N GLY A 891 -34.67 -0.15 8.07
CA GLY A 891 -35.65 0.86 8.46
C GLY A 891 -35.62 2.09 7.56
N GLN A 892 -36.63 2.92 7.65
CA GLN A 892 -36.68 4.22 7.02
C GLN A 892 -36.88 5.30 8.10
N VAL A 893 -36.02 6.29 8.07
CA VAL A 893 -36.09 7.44 8.96
C VAL A 893 -36.66 8.62 8.17
N SER A 894 -37.81 9.12 8.60
CA SER A 894 -38.51 10.26 7.98
C SER A 894 -38.90 11.34 9.00
N ASN A 895 -38.65 11.11 10.29
CA ASN A 895 -39.00 11.99 11.42
C ASN A 895 -37.88 12.97 11.77
N PHE A 896 -37.10 13.42 10.77
CA PHE A 896 -36.08 14.44 11.01
C PHE A 896 -36.69 15.78 11.40
N PRO A 897 -36.02 16.56 12.27
CA PRO A 897 -36.46 17.90 12.62
C PRO A 897 -36.63 18.81 11.40
N SER A 898 -37.64 19.64 11.39
CA SER A 898 -37.86 20.61 10.31
C SER A 898 -36.71 21.62 10.27
N GLY A 899 -36.17 21.81 9.06
CA GLY A 899 -35.05 22.73 8.83
C GLY A 899 -33.66 22.11 8.66
N LEU A 900 -33.55 20.77 8.71
CA LEU A 900 -32.32 20.04 8.40
C LEU A 900 -32.15 19.81 6.90
#